data_6f9a8d683c899812ab17b7b03c6373df
#
_entry.id   6f9a8d683c899812ab17b7b03c6373df
#
_cell.length_a   1.000
_cell.length_b   1.000
_cell.length_c   1.000
_cell.angle_alpha   90.00
_cell.angle_beta   90.00
_cell.angle_gamma   90.00
#
_symmetry.space_group_name_H-M   'P 1'
#
loop_
_entity.id
_entity.type
_entity.pdbx_description
1 polymer ?
#
loop_
_entity_poly.entity_id
_entity_poly.type
_entity_poly.pdbx_seq_one_letter_code
_entity_poly.pdbx_strand_id
1 'polypeptide(L)'
;MFKNLSEATKAMYGKELEEHKKPQECPYCGKKHFQRYGDNLEKAKCFVCGLHLNLDVINHGVDNKSVVIDRFFKAAHKGLFENKQDSKPCQAFVYANQIRKIPEHILRRSDVGVIPASYDVRKENEDLISDLNKRIDEETDAEKKEKLQAKLENLEDFIEKLQKFIRDNWDRLTFFYRDENGLITQIKTRKPYIDTKTFQILKVQSKAGIFNQGVFSADELSKVKSYKKIRKGLIVVEGEFDQLSLAAQLHKMDKPIDVCALGGANGDIDTAMKISAERVCILHDNDEAGRKVLEKAKEIRTVFGLTTPEGIKDIDEFINGFEDEKQCSEAVWELLKGMKHYHRDLSGIEAEVRSIMNNTKITQLNRQQLVSLLIEKEILQRGKFFKDSNYQYIFLDDDKKIIPIIASDEWLKRLLNRMGVNPSREYYNYTVNDLSTFAFDHGTTIETHNFCHYDKDKNAIYISNNDTTVYKITTESIEELKNGDEGIMFNYRPDFEPFKLVKPDDSVNYFNKYIADSMNIDTDTGTLTAEEFKTLVWVWFLSTFFESIMPTKVLLVAVGEKGSGKTSTLRRIGIILFGSKYNVTPLPSKPEDFDTLVTNNHLVILDNVDTGKSWLNDKLASVATGQNIGKRKLYTDNEEIKLPTKTYLALTSRTPQFTRDDVADRLIGIPFKRISEFVPEGELIKDILDHRDEIMSYTMYELQKVLKAFEATKEQAYKSILRSADFAKFGLRISDISGKKAEFESILNKVCEAQKAFAVEEDSLVYALKIFAKKQIKPHKMSGFELHKNLLQIANEDNFDIPEFRAKYKSVKSLTRRIANIKGNISSDVKITVYKERANQKSYKIELMDKDFELPPTNYSLFDSAMDKAQNMTSTDNKGGKDE
;
A
#
# COMPACT_ATOMS: atom_id res chain seq x y z
N MET A 1 -46.68 -19.79 -0.24
CA MET A 1 -46.16 -18.49 -0.80
C MET A 1 -45.74 -17.61 0.36
N PHE A 2 -44.57 -16.99 0.26
CA PHE A 2 -44.10 -16.03 1.25
C PHE A 2 -44.71 -14.63 0.96
N LYS A 3 -45.10 -13.92 2.01
CA LYS A 3 -45.72 -12.58 1.85
C LYS A 3 -44.68 -11.51 1.47
N ASN A 4 -43.44 -11.68 1.93
CA ASN A 4 -42.36 -10.77 1.63
C ASN A 4 -41.01 -11.50 1.63
N LEU A 5 -39.96 -10.80 1.22
CA LEU A 5 -38.58 -11.34 1.12
C LEU A 5 -38.01 -11.71 2.49
N SER A 6 -38.42 -11.02 3.56
CA SER A 6 -37.98 -11.31 4.93
C SER A 6 -38.49 -12.69 5.40
N GLU A 7 -39.74 -12.99 5.19
CA GLU A 7 -40.32 -14.29 5.51
C GLU A 7 -39.65 -15.42 4.71
N ALA A 8 -39.40 -15.19 3.42
CA ALA A 8 -38.68 -16.13 2.58
C ALA A 8 -37.23 -16.38 3.08
N THR A 9 -36.54 -15.32 3.43
CA THR A 9 -35.14 -15.39 3.91
C THR A 9 -35.06 -16.07 5.27
N LYS A 10 -35.99 -15.80 6.17
CA LYS A 10 -36.11 -16.49 7.46
C LYS A 10 -36.32 -17.98 7.29
N ALA A 11 -37.20 -18.38 6.37
CA ALA A 11 -37.45 -19.79 6.07
C ALA A 11 -36.25 -20.50 5.41
N MET A 12 -35.45 -19.78 4.61
CA MET A 12 -34.37 -20.35 3.82
C MET A 12 -33.02 -20.36 4.55
N TYR A 13 -32.72 -19.32 5.33
CA TYR A 13 -31.42 -19.08 5.94
C TYR A 13 -31.50 -18.89 7.47
N GLY A 14 -32.69 -18.92 8.07
CA GLY A 14 -32.90 -18.68 9.49
C GLY A 14 -32.69 -17.21 9.92
N LYS A 15 -32.51 -16.29 8.98
CA LYS A 15 -32.30 -14.86 9.23
C LYS A 15 -33.43 -14.03 8.66
N GLU A 16 -33.92 -13.10 9.47
CA GLU A 16 -34.96 -12.15 9.09
C GLU A 16 -34.30 -10.88 8.49
N LEU A 17 -34.88 -10.35 7.42
CA LEU A 17 -34.41 -9.13 6.77
C LEU A 17 -35.24 -7.94 7.21
N GLU A 18 -34.58 -6.81 7.48
CA GLU A 18 -35.30 -5.56 7.76
C GLU A 18 -35.95 -5.00 6.49
N GLU A 19 -37.13 -4.37 6.65
CA GLU A 19 -37.92 -3.82 5.54
C GLU A 19 -37.42 -2.40 5.16
N HIS A 20 -36.17 -2.28 4.78
CA HIS A 20 -35.63 -1.02 4.28
C HIS A 20 -34.61 -1.23 3.15
N LYS A 21 -34.28 -0.14 2.44
CA LYS A 21 -33.29 -0.14 1.33
C LYS A 21 -31.84 0.02 1.79
N LYS A 22 -31.57 0.15 3.10
CA LYS A 22 -30.21 0.25 3.62
C LYS A 22 -29.48 -1.10 3.55
N PRO A 23 -28.16 -1.10 3.41
CA PRO A 23 -27.38 -2.33 3.52
C PRO A 23 -27.60 -3.01 4.86
N GLN A 24 -27.77 -4.32 4.84
CA GLN A 24 -27.96 -5.15 6.01
C GLN A 24 -27.09 -6.41 5.94
N GLU A 25 -27.07 -7.18 7.00
CA GLU A 25 -26.31 -8.44 6.98
C GLU A 25 -26.84 -9.41 5.94
N CYS A 26 -25.92 -9.90 5.10
CA CYS A 26 -26.26 -10.97 4.17
C CYS A 26 -26.64 -12.24 4.92
N PRO A 27 -27.78 -12.85 4.63
CA PRO A 27 -28.22 -14.06 5.32
C PRO A 27 -27.29 -15.27 5.08
N TYR A 28 -26.46 -15.21 4.03
CA TYR A 28 -25.52 -16.26 3.69
C TYR A 28 -24.11 -15.99 4.24
N CYS A 29 -23.47 -14.88 3.89
CA CYS A 29 -22.07 -14.62 4.25
C CYS A 29 -21.90 -13.78 5.52
N GLY A 30 -22.98 -13.28 6.14
CA GLY A 30 -22.94 -12.49 7.38
C GLY A 30 -22.41 -11.06 7.26
N LYS A 31 -21.96 -10.63 6.07
CA LYS A 31 -21.42 -9.28 5.86
C LYS A 31 -22.51 -8.26 5.59
N LYS A 32 -22.33 -7.01 6.04
CA LYS A 32 -23.31 -5.89 5.90
C LYS A 32 -23.33 -5.29 4.48
N HIS A 33 -23.50 -6.13 3.46
CA HIS A 33 -23.48 -5.75 2.04
C HIS A 33 -24.67 -6.32 1.26
N PHE A 34 -25.70 -6.71 1.97
CA PHE A 34 -26.93 -7.25 1.38
C PHE A 34 -27.99 -6.16 1.32
N GLN A 35 -28.39 -5.80 0.12
CA GLN A 35 -29.32 -4.69 -0.09
C GLN A 35 -30.57 -5.14 -0.83
N ARG A 36 -31.73 -4.67 -0.34
CA ARG A 36 -33.02 -4.84 -0.99
C ARG A 36 -33.26 -3.73 -2.01
N TYR A 37 -33.90 -4.07 -3.10
CA TYR A 37 -34.28 -3.15 -4.18
C TYR A 37 -35.57 -3.60 -4.86
N GLY A 38 -36.08 -2.83 -5.82
CA GLY A 38 -37.39 -3.01 -6.43
C GLY A 38 -38.43 -2.11 -5.79
N ASP A 39 -39.59 -2.00 -6.42
CA ASP A 39 -40.63 -1.07 -5.98
C ASP A 39 -41.20 -1.49 -4.61
N ASN A 40 -41.37 -2.77 -4.37
CA ASN A 40 -41.91 -3.36 -3.15
C ASN A 40 -40.84 -4.10 -2.32
N LEU A 41 -39.56 -3.81 -2.51
CA LEU A 41 -38.45 -4.49 -1.83
C LEU A 41 -38.40 -6.03 -2.03
N GLU A 42 -38.96 -6.49 -3.16
CA GLU A 42 -39.07 -7.89 -3.51
C GLU A 42 -37.76 -8.54 -4.01
N LYS A 43 -36.72 -7.74 -4.24
CA LYS A 43 -35.41 -8.20 -4.70
C LYS A 43 -34.34 -7.79 -3.71
N ALA A 44 -33.32 -8.64 -3.59
CA ALA A 44 -32.14 -8.31 -2.80
C ALA A 44 -30.88 -8.94 -3.39
N LYS A 45 -29.73 -8.26 -3.25
CA LYS A 45 -28.42 -8.72 -3.73
C LYS A 45 -27.35 -8.47 -2.69
N CYS A 46 -26.47 -9.45 -2.50
CA CYS A 46 -25.24 -9.26 -1.75
C CYS A 46 -24.10 -8.90 -2.71
N PHE A 47 -23.46 -7.76 -2.46
CA PHE A 47 -22.35 -7.30 -3.31
C PHE A 47 -21.03 -8.01 -3.02
N VAL A 48 -20.93 -8.74 -1.91
CA VAL A 48 -19.72 -9.50 -1.54
C VAL A 48 -19.78 -10.93 -2.10
N CYS A 49 -20.84 -11.68 -1.79
CA CYS A 49 -20.93 -13.08 -2.17
C CYS A 49 -21.79 -13.34 -3.42
N GLY A 50 -22.40 -12.30 -3.98
CA GLY A 50 -23.23 -12.41 -5.17
C GLY A 50 -24.64 -12.98 -4.94
N LEU A 51 -25.02 -13.34 -3.68
CA LEU A 51 -26.36 -13.85 -3.40
C LEU A 51 -27.41 -12.88 -3.94
N HIS A 52 -28.29 -13.38 -4.80
CA HIS A 52 -29.40 -12.65 -5.36
C HIS A 52 -30.71 -13.34 -5.01
N LEU A 53 -31.66 -12.62 -4.45
CA LEU A 53 -32.99 -13.11 -4.08
C LEU A 53 -34.04 -12.29 -4.83
N ASN A 54 -35.06 -12.98 -5.36
CA ASN A 54 -36.22 -12.38 -6.01
C ASN A 54 -37.47 -13.08 -5.49
N LEU A 55 -38.36 -12.35 -4.84
CA LEU A 55 -39.55 -12.88 -4.19
C LEU A 55 -40.52 -13.52 -5.21
N ASP A 56 -40.64 -12.93 -6.41
CA ASP A 56 -41.44 -13.51 -7.47
C ASP A 56 -40.95 -14.89 -7.89
N VAL A 57 -39.61 -15.04 -8.07
CA VAL A 57 -38.99 -16.32 -8.40
C VAL A 57 -39.13 -17.31 -7.24
N ILE A 58 -39.02 -16.81 -5.98
CA ILE A 58 -39.14 -17.64 -4.79
C ILE A 58 -40.60 -18.15 -4.60
N ASN A 59 -41.60 -17.32 -4.85
CA ASN A 59 -43.00 -17.59 -4.61
C ASN A 59 -43.71 -18.28 -5.79
N HIS A 60 -43.45 -17.77 -6.98
CA HIS A 60 -44.14 -18.22 -8.17
C HIS A 60 -43.31 -19.20 -8.98
N GLY A 61 -42.04 -19.39 -8.51
CA GLY A 61 -41.05 -20.39 -8.96
C GLY A 61 -41.10 -20.84 -10.39
N VAL A 62 -42.18 -20.57 -11.09
CA VAL A 62 -42.39 -21.20 -12.35
C VAL A 62 -43.65 -20.62 -12.97
N ASP A 63 -43.51 -19.87 -14.01
CA ASP A 63 -44.62 -19.65 -14.91
C ASP A 63 -45.10 -21.03 -15.47
N ASN A 64 -46.26 -21.13 -15.97
CA ASN A 64 -46.82 -22.38 -16.48
C ASN A 64 -45.92 -23.01 -17.57
N LYS A 65 -45.17 -22.20 -18.33
CA LYS A 65 -44.20 -22.68 -19.34
C LYS A 65 -43.05 -23.42 -18.71
N SER A 66 -42.48 -22.88 -17.63
CA SER A 66 -41.42 -23.54 -16.90
C SER A 66 -41.84 -24.87 -16.25
N VAL A 67 -43.11 -24.97 -15.79
CA VAL A 67 -43.68 -26.27 -15.31
C VAL A 67 -43.74 -27.28 -16.44
N VAL A 68 -44.25 -26.86 -17.61
CA VAL A 68 -44.33 -27.71 -18.80
C VAL A 68 -42.97 -28.24 -19.21
N ILE A 69 -41.97 -27.36 -19.26
CA ILE A 69 -40.59 -27.74 -19.61
C ILE A 69 -39.96 -28.65 -18.54
N ASP A 70 -40.21 -28.40 -17.26
CA ASP A 70 -39.65 -29.21 -16.17
C ASP A 70 -40.29 -30.65 -16.20
N ARG A 71 -41.55 -30.74 -16.50
CA ARG A 71 -42.22 -32.07 -16.72
C ARG A 71 -41.61 -32.80 -17.91
N PHE A 72 -41.41 -32.10 -19.02
CA PHE A 72 -40.76 -32.63 -20.20
C PHE A 72 -39.31 -33.04 -19.89
N PHE A 73 -38.54 -32.25 -19.18
CA PHE A 73 -37.18 -32.58 -18.73
C PHE A 73 -37.20 -33.90 -17.93
N LYS A 74 -38.08 -34.02 -16.94
CA LYS A 74 -38.18 -35.24 -16.12
C LYS A 74 -38.49 -36.49 -16.96
N ALA A 75 -39.38 -36.36 -17.92
CA ALA A 75 -39.67 -37.46 -18.84
C ALA A 75 -38.49 -37.81 -19.76
N ALA A 76 -37.83 -36.78 -20.33
CA ALA A 76 -36.67 -36.97 -21.19
C ALA A 76 -35.45 -37.53 -20.41
N HIS A 77 -35.21 -37.02 -19.19
CA HIS A 77 -34.15 -37.52 -18.33
C HIS A 77 -34.39 -38.99 -17.94
N LYS A 78 -35.59 -39.32 -17.50
CA LYS A 78 -36.01 -40.71 -17.21
C LYS A 78 -35.84 -41.61 -18.43
N GLY A 79 -36.25 -41.13 -19.62
CA GLY A 79 -36.14 -41.85 -20.87
C GLY A 79 -34.71 -42.23 -21.25
N LEU A 80 -33.71 -41.42 -20.88
CA LEU A 80 -32.30 -41.75 -21.16
C LEU A 80 -31.84 -43.05 -20.51
N PHE A 81 -32.40 -43.42 -19.34
CA PHE A 81 -31.99 -44.58 -18.56
C PHE A 81 -32.95 -45.76 -18.67
N GLU A 82 -34.22 -45.51 -18.93
CA GLU A 82 -35.28 -46.52 -18.92
C GLU A 82 -35.72 -46.97 -20.33
N ASN A 83 -35.52 -46.14 -21.38
CA ASN A 83 -35.84 -46.52 -22.75
C ASN A 83 -34.88 -47.61 -23.25
N LYS A 84 -35.38 -48.84 -23.33
CA LYS A 84 -34.67 -49.97 -23.90
C LYS A 84 -35.30 -50.31 -25.27
N GLN A 85 -34.48 -50.30 -26.33
CA GLN A 85 -34.87 -50.88 -27.61
C GLN A 85 -34.36 -52.32 -27.66
N ASP A 86 -35.23 -53.29 -27.76
CA ASP A 86 -34.90 -54.74 -27.76
C ASP A 86 -34.00 -55.17 -26.58
N SER A 87 -34.32 -54.66 -25.37
CA SER A 87 -33.56 -54.96 -24.16
C SER A 87 -32.16 -54.31 -24.10
N LYS A 88 -31.79 -53.47 -25.07
CA LYS A 88 -30.53 -52.72 -25.11
C LYS A 88 -30.74 -51.23 -24.70
N PRO A 89 -29.75 -50.57 -24.08
CA PRO A 89 -29.80 -49.12 -23.81
C PRO A 89 -30.01 -48.33 -25.11
N CYS A 90 -30.70 -47.19 -25.04
CA CYS A 90 -30.90 -46.32 -26.19
C CYS A 90 -29.56 -45.77 -26.75
N GLN A 91 -29.50 -45.46 -28.05
CA GLN A 91 -28.28 -44.98 -28.69
C GLN A 91 -27.72 -43.73 -28.04
N ALA A 92 -28.56 -42.84 -27.54
CA ALA A 92 -28.15 -41.64 -26.83
C ALA A 92 -27.37 -41.97 -25.54
N PHE A 93 -27.81 -42.97 -24.79
CA PHE A 93 -27.12 -43.44 -23.61
C PHE A 93 -25.79 -44.11 -23.97
N VAL A 94 -25.77 -44.97 -24.97
CA VAL A 94 -24.55 -45.63 -25.46
C VAL A 94 -23.53 -44.59 -25.91
N TYR A 95 -23.96 -43.55 -26.62
CA TYR A 95 -23.09 -42.49 -27.02
C TYR A 95 -22.47 -41.72 -25.83
N ALA A 96 -23.29 -41.26 -24.88
CA ALA A 96 -22.83 -40.51 -23.76
C ALA A 96 -21.95 -41.34 -22.79
N ASN A 97 -22.40 -42.58 -22.47
CA ASN A 97 -21.75 -43.39 -21.44
C ASN A 97 -20.58 -44.22 -21.97
N GLN A 98 -20.74 -44.90 -23.14
CA GLN A 98 -19.72 -45.85 -23.62
C GLN A 98 -18.73 -45.18 -24.57
N ILE A 99 -19.17 -44.26 -25.45
CA ILE A 99 -18.32 -43.62 -26.45
C ILE A 99 -17.65 -42.38 -25.83
N ARG A 100 -18.42 -41.50 -25.16
CA ARG A 100 -17.86 -40.29 -24.49
C ARG A 100 -17.38 -40.58 -23.07
N LYS A 101 -17.46 -41.85 -22.63
CA LYS A 101 -16.96 -42.33 -21.33
C LYS A 101 -17.50 -41.57 -20.11
N ILE A 102 -18.68 -40.94 -20.23
CA ILE A 102 -19.29 -40.24 -19.10
C ILE A 102 -19.94 -41.25 -18.15
N PRO A 103 -19.55 -41.32 -16.87
CA PRO A 103 -20.14 -42.26 -15.90
C PRO A 103 -21.65 -42.06 -15.75
N GLU A 104 -22.41 -43.14 -15.60
CA GLU A 104 -23.87 -43.11 -15.48
C GLU A 104 -24.34 -42.24 -14.31
N HIS A 105 -23.63 -42.28 -13.17
CA HIS A 105 -23.99 -41.45 -12.01
C HIS A 105 -23.88 -39.95 -12.29
N ILE A 106 -22.97 -39.54 -13.21
CA ILE A 106 -22.87 -38.13 -13.65
C ILE A 106 -24.01 -37.79 -14.59
N LEU A 107 -24.32 -38.65 -15.54
CA LEU A 107 -25.47 -38.45 -16.43
C LEU A 107 -26.79 -38.35 -15.64
N ARG A 108 -26.96 -39.16 -14.58
CA ARG A 108 -28.13 -39.11 -13.69
C ARG A 108 -28.28 -37.82 -12.90
N ARG A 109 -27.18 -37.08 -12.72
CA ARG A 109 -27.16 -35.81 -12.00
C ARG A 109 -27.16 -34.59 -12.92
N SER A 110 -26.96 -34.81 -14.22
CA SER A 110 -26.84 -33.78 -15.23
C SER A 110 -28.15 -33.46 -15.91
N ASP A 111 -28.23 -32.29 -16.52
CA ASP A 111 -29.38 -31.83 -17.30
C ASP A 111 -29.40 -32.45 -18.70
N VAL A 112 -29.31 -33.76 -18.77
CA VAL A 112 -29.35 -34.54 -20.02
C VAL A 112 -30.57 -35.43 -20.07
N GLY A 113 -31.02 -35.75 -21.26
CA GLY A 113 -32.14 -36.64 -21.49
C GLY A 113 -32.17 -37.17 -22.93
N VAL A 114 -33.20 -37.95 -23.24
CA VAL A 114 -33.55 -38.34 -24.60
C VAL A 114 -34.99 -38.01 -24.87
N ILE A 115 -35.30 -37.45 -26.00
CA ILE A 115 -36.68 -37.08 -26.37
C ILE A 115 -37.50 -38.34 -26.56
N PRO A 116 -38.49 -38.60 -25.68
CA PRO A 116 -39.33 -39.80 -25.82
C PRO A 116 -40.34 -39.64 -26.95
N ALA A 117 -40.45 -40.68 -27.79
CA ALA A 117 -41.34 -40.67 -28.97
C ALA A 117 -42.84 -40.52 -28.64
N SER A 118 -43.24 -40.96 -27.45
CA SER A 118 -44.64 -41.02 -27.03
C SER A 118 -45.05 -39.92 -26.03
N TYR A 119 -44.23 -38.88 -25.82
CA TYR A 119 -44.56 -37.84 -24.87
C TYR A 119 -45.58 -36.86 -25.45
N ASP A 120 -46.80 -36.84 -24.87
CA ASP A 120 -47.84 -35.88 -25.24
C ASP A 120 -47.83 -34.69 -24.27
N VAL A 121 -47.31 -33.56 -24.74
CA VAL A 121 -47.16 -32.34 -23.93
C VAL A 121 -48.52 -31.84 -23.41
N ARG A 122 -49.57 -31.91 -24.23
CA ARG A 122 -50.90 -31.43 -23.84
C ARG A 122 -51.50 -32.29 -22.73
N LYS A 123 -51.47 -33.57 -22.91
CA LYS A 123 -52.00 -34.54 -21.95
C LYS A 123 -51.30 -34.45 -20.59
N GLU A 124 -49.98 -34.35 -20.61
CA GLU A 124 -49.17 -34.25 -19.38
C GLU A 124 -49.31 -32.91 -18.63
N ASN A 125 -49.98 -31.90 -19.25
CA ASN A 125 -50.20 -30.57 -18.68
C ASN A 125 -51.67 -30.14 -18.70
N GLU A 126 -52.62 -31.08 -18.81
CA GLU A 126 -54.03 -30.82 -18.84
C GLU A 126 -54.57 -30.14 -17.55
N ASP A 127 -53.95 -30.47 -16.41
CA ASP A 127 -54.20 -29.85 -15.11
C ASP A 127 -53.94 -28.34 -15.10
N LEU A 128 -52.84 -27.87 -15.74
CA LEU A 128 -52.49 -26.45 -15.83
C LEU A 128 -53.48 -25.68 -16.73
N ILE A 129 -53.90 -26.29 -17.82
CA ILE A 129 -54.90 -25.70 -18.73
C ILE A 129 -56.24 -25.60 -18.01
N SER A 130 -56.66 -26.67 -17.30
CA SER A 130 -57.90 -26.71 -16.55
C SER A 130 -57.94 -25.69 -15.40
N ASP A 131 -56.80 -25.53 -14.64
CA ASP A 131 -56.74 -24.53 -13.60
C ASP A 131 -56.89 -23.09 -14.14
N LEU A 132 -56.21 -22.79 -15.26
CA LEU A 132 -56.34 -21.48 -15.89
C LEU A 132 -57.78 -21.20 -16.38
N ASN A 133 -58.43 -22.18 -17.02
CA ASN A 133 -59.80 -22.06 -17.47
C ASN A 133 -60.74 -21.77 -16.28
N LYS A 134 -60.64 -22.58 -15.20
CA LYS A 134 -61.40 -22.35 -13.99
C LYS A 134 -61.23 -20.94 -13.41
N ARG A 135 -60.00 -20.45 -13.36
CA ARG A 135 -59.69 -19.08 -12.87
C ARG A 135 -60.23 -18.00 -13.79
N ILE A 136 -60.28 -18.23 -15.10
CA ILE A 136 -60.91 -17.34 -16.06
C ILE A 136 -62.43 -17.26 -15.85
N ASP A 137 -63.06 -18.41 -15.58
CA ASP A 137 -64.49 -18.48 -15.33
C ASP A 137 -64.92 -17.84 -14.01
N GLU A 138 -64.06 -17.94 -12.97
CA GLU A 138 -64.32 -17.38 -11.64
C GLU A 138 -63.95 -15.87 -11.55
N GLU A 139 -63.20 -15.31 -12.50
CA GLU A 139 -62.74 -13.91 -12.44
C GLU A 139 -63.82 -12.94 -12.96
N THR A 140 -64.15 -11.98 -12.12
CA THR A 140 -65.19 -10.98 -12.43
C THR A 140 -64.66 -9.65 -12.94
N ASP A 141 -63.38 -9.37 -12.72
CA ASP A 141 -62.67 -8.18 -13.19
C ASP A 141 -62.25 -8.36 -14.66
N ALA A 142 -62.74 -7.53 -15.54
CA ALA A 142 -62.53 -7.64 -16.98
C ALA A 142 -61.05 -7.56 -17.38
N GLU A 143 -60.26 -6.70 -16.77
CA GLU A 143 -58.84 -6.53 -17.08
C GLU A 143 -58.00 -7.77 -16.60
N LYS A 144 -58.36 -8.29 -15.44
CA LYS A 144 -57.69 -9.52 -14.93
C LYS A 144 -58.08 -10.73 -15.74
N LYS A 145 -59.36 -10.82 -16.17
CA LYS A 145 -59.87 -11.90 -17.04
C LYS A 145 -59.13 -11.91 -18.37
N GLU A 146 -58.94 -10.75 -19.01
CA GLU A 146 -58.18 -10.61 -20.25
C GLU A 146 -56.70 -11.05 -20.05
N LYS A 147 -56.07 -10.66 -18.93
CA LYS A 147 -54.71 -11.11 -18.60
C LYS A 147 -54.61 -12.60 -18.39
N LEU A 148 -55.61 -13.25 -17.82
CA LEU A 148 -55.65 -14.69 -17.65
C LEU A 148 -55.87 -15.43 -18.99
N GLN A 149 -56.72 -14.89 -19.85
CA GLN A 149 -56.93 -15.38 -21.22
C GLN A 149 -55.65 -15.36 -22.04
N ALA A 150 -54.97 -14.20 -22.02
CA ALA A 150 -53.65 -14.07 -22.68
C ALA A 150 -52.57 -15.04 -22.12
N LYS A 151 -52.64 -15.39 -20.84
CA LYS A 151 -51.77 -16.41 -20.25
C LYS A 151 -52.08 -17.81 -20.75
N LEU A 152 -53.37 -18.15 -20.90
CA LEU A 152 -53.80 -19.45 -21.43
C LEU A 152 -53.37 -19.59 -22.88
N GLU A 153 -53.67 -18.60 -23.75
CA GLU A 153 -53.25 -18.62 -25.15
C GLU A 153 -51.74 -18.78 -25.31
N ASN A 154 -50.97 -18.03 -24.51
CA ASN A 154 -49.51 -18.14 -24.48
C ASN A 154 -49.00 -19.53 -24.01
N LEU A 155 -49.73 -20.21 -23.11
CA LEU A 155 -49.39 -21.54 -22.64
C LEU A 155 -49.72 -22.59 -23.74
N GLU A 156 -50.87 -22.48 -24.38
CA GLU A 156 -51.26 -23.37 -25.46
C GLU A 156 -50.35 -23.29 -26.68
N ASP A 157 -50.01 -22.06 -27.13
CA ASP A 157 -49.00 -21.84 -28.18
C ASP A 157 -47.64 -22.48 -27.82
N PHE A 158 -47.24 -22.33 -26.59
CA PHE A 158 -46.01 -22.93 -26.11
C PHE A 158 -46.05 -24.47 -26.12
N ILE A 159 -47.12 -25.05 -25.65
CA ILE A 159 -47.37 -26.53 -25.66
C ILE A 159 -47.31 -27.07 -27.09
N GLU A 160 -47.93 -26.36 -28.05
CA GLU A 160 -47.94 -26.75 -29.44
C GLU A 160 -46.52 -26.68 -30.06
N LYS A 161 -45.79 -25.61 -29.77
CA LYS A 161 -44.39 -25.48 -30.21
C LYS A 161 -43.46 -26.54 -29.61
N LEU A 162 -43.63 -26.86 -28.35
CA LEU A 162 -42.87 -27.95 -27.70
C LEU A 162 -43.24 -29.33 -28.26
N GLN A 163 -44.53 -29.58 -28.50
CA GLN A 163 -44.99 -30.84 -29.11
C GLN A 163 -44.44 -31.06 -30.52
N LYS A 164 -44.39 -29.98 -31.31
CA LYS A 164 -43.77 -30.00 -32.62
C LYS A 164 -42.25 -30.26 -32.52
N PHE A 165 -41.57 -29.60 -31.61
CA PHE A 165 -40.13 -29.82 -31.39
C PHE A 165 -39.85 -31.29 -31.00
N ILE A 166 -40.65 -31.86 -30.10
CA ILE A 166 -40.53 -33.26 -29.68
C ILE A 166 -40.70 -34.21 -30.87
N ARG A 167 -41.73 -34.02 -31.66
CA ARG A 167 -42.03 -34.84 -32.84
C ARG A 167 -40.90 -34.79 -33.89
N ASP A 168 -40.31 -33.61 -34.05
CA ASP A 168 -39.21 -33.41 -35.03
C ASP A 168 -37.85 -33.91 -34.52
N ASN A 169 -37.72 -34.14 -33.25
CA ASN A 169 -36.41 -34.40 -32.59
C ASN A 169 -36.39 -35.64 -31.68
N TRP A 170 -37.33 -36.57 -31.86
CA TRP A 170 -37.40 -37.79 -31.06
C TRP A 170 -36.10 -38.62 -31.13
N ASP A 171 -35.80 -39.40 -30.09
CA ASP A 171 -34.60 -40.22 -29.96
C ASP A 171 -33.25 -39.47 -30.05
N ARG A 172 -33.25 -38.19 -29.77
CA ARG A 172 -32.03 -37.40 -29.73
C ARG A 172 -31.54 -37.21 -28.29
N LEU A 173 -30.21 -37.30 -28.08
CA LEU A 173 -29.59 -36.86 -26.86
C LEU A 173 -29.86 -35.34 -26.69
N THR A 174 -30.40 -35.00 -25.56
CA THR A 174 -30.96 -33.65 -25.29
C THR A 174 -30.26 -33.02 -24.11
N PHE A 175 -29.85 -31.76 -24.26
CA PHE A 175 -29.23 -30.97 -23.23
C PHE A 175 -30.18 -29.84 -22.87
N PHE A 176 -30.43 -29.68 -21.56
CA PHE A 176 -31.29 -28.64 -21.04
C PHE A 176 -30.44 -27.54 -20.38
N TYR A 177 -30.66 -26.31 -20.78
CA TYR A 177 -29.93 -25.14 -20.29
C TYR A 177 -30.80 -24.35 -19.32
N ARG A 178 -30.18 -23.83 -18.30
CA ARG A 178 -30.86 -23.08 -17.24
C ARG A 178 -30.34 -21.66 -17.10
N ASP A 179 -31.19 -20.76 -16.62
CA ASP A 179 -30.79 -19.42 -16.19
C ASP A 179 -30.14 -19.46 -14.79
N GLU A 180 -29.78 -18.28 -14.29
CA GLU A 180 -29.19 -18.08 -12.96
C GLU A 180 -30.12 -18.50 -11.82
N ASN A 181 -31.41 -18.62 -12.07
CA ASN A 181 -32.42 -19.05 -11.09
C ASN A 181 -32.71 -20.56 -11.17
N GLY A 182 -32.10 -21.27 -12.12
CA GLY A 182 -32.28 -22.70 -12.33
C GLY A 182 -33.48 -23.08 -13.22
N LEU A 183 -34.12 -22.11 -13.89
CA LEU A 183 -35.19 -22.35 -14.82
C LEU A 183 -34.65 -22.76 -16.18
N ILE A 184 -35.26 -23.77 -16.80
CA ILE A 184 -34.87 -24.25 -18.14
C ILE A 184 -35.29 -23.20 -19.18
N THR A 185 -34.31 -22.68 -19.91
CA THR A 185 -34.47 -21.60 -20.87
C THR A 185 -34.07 -21.99 -22.31
N GLN A 186 -33.35 -23.11 -22.45
CA GLN A 186 -32.91 -23.58 -23.75
C GLN A 186 -32.84 -25.11 -23.79
N ILE A 187 -33.12 -25.69 -24.95
CA ILE A 187 -32.98 -27.11 -25.21
C ILE A 187 -32.15 -27.28 -26.50
N LYS A 188 -31.04 -28.02 -26.40
CA LYS A 188 -30.26 -28.44 -27.57
C LYS A 188 -30.32 -29.94 -27.76
N THR A 189 -30.20 -30.41 -28.98
CA THR A 189 -30.23 -31.85 -29.30
C THR A 189 -29.06 -32.28 -30.17
N ARG A 190 -28.59 -33.52 -29.93
CA ARG A 190 -27.63 -34.22 -30.78
C ARG A 190 -28.13 -35.60 -31.12
N LYS A 191 -28.03 -35.99 -32.36
CA LYS A 191 -28.32 -37.33 -32.82
C LYS A 191 -27.05 -38.02 -33.28
N PRO A 192 -26.46 -38.89 -32.45
CA PRO A 192 -25.35 -39.69 -32.88
C PRO A 192 -25.83 -40.84 -33.75
N TYR A 193 -25.17 -41.08 -34.85
CA TYR A 193 -25.29 -42.29 -35.62
C TYR A 193 -24.06 -43.14 -35.31
N ILE A 194 -24.32 -44.34 -34.69
CA ILE A 194 -23.28 -45.18 -34.17
C ILE A 194 -23.39 -46.56 -34.84
N ASP A 195 -22.23 -47.14 -35.23
CA ASP A 195 -22.16 -48.56 -35.52
C ASP A 195 -22.21 -49.31 -34.16
N THR A 196 -23.34 -50.04 -33.93
CA THR A 196 -23.57 -50.75 -32.68
C THR A 196 -22.68 -51.98 -32.47
N LYS A 197 -21.89 -52.37 -33.50
CA LYS A 197 -20.93 -53.49 -33.39
C LYS A 197 -19.55 -53.01 -33.00
N THR A 198 -19.13 -51.91 -33.57
CA THR A 198 -17.79 -51.36 -33.37
C THR A 198 -17.76 -50.18 -32.40
N PHE A 199 -18.91 -49.66 -32.00
CA PHE A 199 -19.08 -48.40 -31.24
C PHE A 199 -18.44 -47.22 -31.88
N GLN A 200 -18.22 -47.24 -33.23
CA GLN A 200 -17.66 -46.10 -33.97
C GLN A 200 -18.76 -45.08 -34.25
N ILE A 201 -18.39 -43.79 -34.10
CA ILE A 201 -19.27 -42.68 -34.47
C ILE A 201 -19.23 -42.55 -36.00
N LEU A 202 -20.35 -42.81 -36.65
CA LEU A 202 -20.52 -42.64 -38.08
C LEU A 202 -20.81 -41.18 -38.41
N LYS A 203 -21.68 -40.51 -37.64
CA LYS A 203 -22.06 -39.11 -37.83
C LYS A 203 -22.75 -38.57 -36.57
N VAL A 204 -22.54 -37.29 -36.29
CA VAL A 204 -23.28 -36.54 -35.26
C VAL A 204 -24.03 -35.38 -35.91
N GLN A 205 -25.33 -35.29 -35.74
CA GLN A 205 -26.17 -34.17 -36.16
C GLN A 205 -26.55 -33.36 -34.92
N SER A 206 -26.04 -32.14 -34.86
CA SER A 206 -26.46 -31.13 -33.86
C SER A 206 -27.55 -30.26 -34.45
N LYS A 207 -28.61 -29.99 -33.69
CA LYS A 207 -29.64 -29.01 -34.05
C LYS A 207 -29.68 -27.94 -32.98
N ALA A 208 -29.85 -26.69 -33.40
CA ALA A 208 -30.24 -25.61 -32.50
C ALA A 208 -31.56 -25.95 -31.83
N GLY A 209 -31.69 -25.68 -30.58
CA GLY A 209 -32.90 -25.93 -29.80
C GLY A 209 -33.90 -24.78 -29.87
N ILE A 210 -34.90 -24.89 -29.04
CA ILE A 210 -35.89 -23.83 -28.76
C ILE A 210 -35.24 -22.94 -27.71
N PHE A 211 -35.31 -21.62 -27.90
CA PHE A 211 -34.70 -20.60 -27.02
C PHE A 211 -33.16 -20.55 -27.11
N ASN A 212 -32.58 -19.41 -26.80
CA ASN A 212 -31.14 -19.13 -27.00
C ASN A 212 -30.45 -18.55 -25.78
N GLN A 213 -30.89 -18.90 -24.57
CA GLN A 213 -30.35 -18.36 -23.32
C GLN A 213 -30.13 -19.46 -22.30
N GLY A 214 -29.17 -19.25 -21.42
CA GLY A 214 -28.84 -20.12 -20.32
C GLY A 214 -27.56 -20.92 -20.47
N VAL A 215 -27.24 -21.64 -19.43
CA VAL A 215 -26.05 -22.49 -19.35
C VAL A 215 -26.41 -23.95 -19.06
N PHE A 216 -25.63 -24.87 -19.60
CA PHE A 216 -25.76 -26.29 -19.32
C PHE A 216 -24.96 -26.66 -18.07
N SER A 217 -25.55 -27.41 -17.17
CA SER A 217 -24.87 -27.81 -15.93
C SER A 217 -25.16 -29.25 -15.55
N ALA A 218 -24.13 -29.88 -14.99
CA ALA A 218 -24.33 -31.08 -14.16
C ALA A 218 -24.58 -30.60 -12.72
N ASP A 219 -25.30 -31.35 -11.96
CA ASP A 219 -25.51 -31.09 -10.54
C ASP A 219 -26.55 -30.00 -10.18
N GLU A 220 -26.25 -29.22 -9.16
CA GLU A 220 -27.24 -28.48 -8.38
C GLU A 220 -27.84 -27.25 -9.07
N LEU A 221 -27.32 -26.84 -10.24
CA LEU A 221 -28.02 -25.81 -11.04
C LEU A 221 -29.37 -26.35 -11.55
N SER A 222 -29.50 -27.66 -11.75
CA SER A 222 -30.71 -28.32 -12.21
C SER A 222 -31.83 -28.34 -11.18
N LYS A 223 -31.56 -28.01 -9.93
CA LYS A 223 -32.57 -27.99 -8.89
C LYS A 223 -33.16 -26.60 -8.75
N VAL A 224 -34.48 -26.47 -8.85
CA VAL A 224 -35.26 -25.21 -8.66
C VAL A 224 -34.94 -24.47 -7.34
N LYS A 225 -34.06 -24.99 -6.52
CA LYS A 225 -33.61 -24.40 -5.26
C LYS A 225 -32.17 -23.88 -5.31
N SER A 226 -31.58 -23.71 -6.49
CA SER A 226 -30.18 -23.31 -6.67
C SER A 226 -29.86 -21.88 -6.14
N TYR A 227 -30.85 -21.02 -6.07
CA TYR A 227 -30.71 -19.71 -5.43
C TYR A 227 -30.37 -19.79 -3.93
N LYS A 228 -30.53 -20.94 -3.29
CA LYS A 228 -30.21 -21.17 -1.88
C LYS A 228 -28.72 -21.42 -1.61
N LYS A 229 -27.94 -21.75 -2.64
CA LYS A 229 -26.55 -22.20 -2.48
C LYS A 229 -25.59 -21.28 -3.21
N ILE A 230 -24.65 -20.72 -2.48
CA ILE A 230 -23.50 -20.06 -3.07
C ILE A 230 -22.38 -21.10 -3.18
N ARG A 231 -21.87 -21.27 -4.39
CA ARG A 231 -20.83 -22.22 -4.72
C ARG A 231 -19.48 -21.70 -4.27
N LYS A 232 -18.61 -22.56 -3.77
CA LYS A 232 -17.21 -22.20 -3.50
C LYS A 232 -16.44 -21.92 -4.78
N GLY A 233 -16.70 -22.70 -5.83
CA GLY A 233 -16.10 -22.53 -7.13
C GLY A 233 -17.07 -22.93 -8.24
N LEU A 234 -16.99 -22.21 -9.35
CA LEU A 234 -17.68 -22.52 -10.60
C LEU A 234 -16.67 -22.46 -11.73
N ILE A 235 -16.58 -23.53 -12.53
CA ILE A 235 -15.81 -23.54 -13.77
C ILE A 235 -16.79 -23.44 -14.94
N VAL A 236 -16.54 -22.52 -15.84
CA VAL A 236 -17.32 -22.31 -17.06
C VAL A 236 -16.50 -22.84 -18.22
N VAL A 237 -17.06 -23.77 -18.99
CA VAL A 237 -16.47 -24.38 -20.18
C VAL A 237 -17.33 -24.10 -21.42
N GLU A 238 -16.83 -24.38 -22.61
CA GLU A 238 -17.56 -24.09 -23.84
C GLU A 238 -18.59 -25.18 -24.18
N GLY A 239 -18.21 -26.43 -24.15
CA GLY A 239 -19.02 -27.55 -24.63
C GLY A 239 -19.71 -28.33 -23.53
N GLU A 240 -20.82 -29.02 -23.89
CA GLU A 240 -21.58 -29.84 -22.93
C GLU A 240 -20.79 -31.08 -22.49
N PHE A 241 -19.96 -31.66 -23.36
CA PHE A 241 -19.13 -32.80 -22.98
C PHE A 241 -17.91 -32.37 -22.16
N ASP A 242 -17.36 -31.21 -22.39
CA ASP A 242 -16.33 -30.59 -21.52
C ASP A 242 -16.82 -30.51 -20.10
N GLN A 243 -18.06 -30.02 -19.92
CA GLN A 243 -18.71 -29.94 -18.64
C GLN A 243 -18.89 -31.33 -17.97
N LEU A 244 -19.42 -32.29 -18.70
CA LEU A 244 -19.69 -33.62 -18.17
C LEU A 244 -18.41 -34.38 -17.79
N SER A 245 -17.37 -34.29 -18.62
CA SER A 245 -16.08 -34.94 -18.38
C SER A 245 -15.34 -34.30 -17.20
N LEU A 246 -15.31 -32.98 -17.14
CA LEU A 246 -14.67 -32.27 -16.02
C LEU A 246 -15.44 -32.49 -14.70
N ALA A 247 -16.77 -32.44 -14.73
CA ALA A 247 -17.60 -32.72 -13.56
C ALA A 247 -17.38 -34.15 -13.03
N ALA A 248 -17.21 -35.12 -13.93
CA ALA A 248 -16.89 -36.51 -13.55
C ALA A 248 -15.54 -36.59 -12.79
N GLN A 249 -14.51 -35.92 -13.28
CA GLN A 249 -13.20 -35.92 -12.63
C GLN A 249 -13.22 -35.16 -11.29
N LEU A 250 -13.87 -34.01 -11.20
CA LEU A 250 -14.00 -33.26 -9.96
C LEU A 250 -14.78 -34.02 -8.90
N HIS A 251 -15.87 -34.67 -9.29
CA HIS A 251 -16.64 -35.54 -8.40
C HIS A 251 -15.80 -36.72 -7.86
N LYS A 252 -15.01 -37.36 -8.72
CA LYS A 252 -14.11 -38.45 -8.35
C LYS A 252 -13.04 -38.00 -7.36
N MET A 253 -12.52 -36.78 -7.52
CA MET A 253 -11.55 -36.16 -6.62
C MET A 253 -12.18 -35.55 -5.35
N ASP A 254 -13.49 -35.67 -5.14
CA ASP A 254 -14.25 -35.06 -4.04
C ASP A 254 -14.00 -33.55 -3.92
N LYS A 255 -13.97 -32.83 -5.06
CA LYS A 255 -13.79 -31.39 -5.09
C LYS A 255 -15.14 -30.68 -5.19
N PRO A 256 -15.44 -29.72 -4.26
CA PRO A 256 -16.71 -29.01 -4.23
C PRO A 256 -16.71 -27.84 -5.23
N ILE A 257 -16.45 -28.14 -6.51
CA ILE A 257 -16.41 -27.19 -7.61
C ILE A 257 -17.47 -27.60 -8.62
N ASP A 258 -18.37 -26.69 -8.93
CA ASP A 258 -19.41 -26.91 -9.95
C ASP A 258 -18.89 -26.54 -11.34
N VAL A 259 -19.44 -27.16 -12.37
CA VAL A 259 -19.06 -26.88 -13.76
C VAL A 259 -20.32 -26.58 -14.55
N CYS A 260 -20.27 -25.56 -15.39
CA CYS A 260 -21.33 -25.27 -16.37
C CYS A 260 -20.73 -25.05 -17.76
N ALA A 261 -21.54 -25.30 -18.81
CA ALA A 261 -21.13 -25.06 -20.19
C ALA A 261 -22.00 -24.00 -20.84
N LEU A 262 -21.37 -23.21 -21.71
CA LEU A 262 -22.04 -22.19 -22.51
C LEU A 262 -22.79 -22.78 -23.72
N GLY A 263 -22.40 -23.97 -24.15
CA GLY A 263 -22.90 -24.62 -25.34
C GLY A 263 -22.30 -24.10 -26.65
N GLY A 264 -21.09 -23.54 -26.54
CA GLY A 264 -20.26 -23.02 -27.61
C GLY A 264 -19.76 -21.59 -27.31
N ALA A 265 -18.79 -21.13 -28.05
CA ALA A 265 -18.13 -19.82 -27.84
C ALA A 265 -19.08 -18.60 -27.93
N ASN A 266 -20.23 -18.73 -28.56
CA ASN A 266 -21.28 -17.68 -28.62
C ASN A 266 -22.40 -17.91 -27.61
N GLY A 267 -22.18 -18.78 -26.61
CA GLY A 267 -23.16 -19.06 -25.58
C GLY A 267 -23.36 -17.91 -24.60
N ASP A 268 -24.32 -18.09 -23.69
CA ASP A 268 -24.80 -17.07 -22.75
C ASP A 268 -23.84 -16.87 -21.58
N ILE A 269 -22.76 -16.14 -21.81
CA ILE A 269 -21.77 -15.79 -20.77
C ILE A 269 -22.40 -14.89 -19.68
N ASP A 270 -23.38 -14.03 -20.02
CA ASP A 270 -24.05 -13.16 -19.07
C ASP A 270 -24.75 -13.95 -17.98
N THR A 271 -25.47 -14.99 -18.35
CA THR A 271 -26.10 -15.91 -17.39
C THR A 271 -25.05 -16.64 -16.54
N ALA A 272 -23.98 -17.16 -17.15
CA ALA A 272 -22.88 -17.81 -16.42
C ALA A 272 -22.29 -16.89 -15.34
N MET A 273 -22.07 -15.63 -15.68
CA MET A 273 -21.49 -14.64 -14.76
C MET A 273 -22.45 -14.21 -13.64
N LYS A 274 -23.76 -14.39 -13.79
CA LYS A 274 -24.76 -14.13 -12.75
C LYS A 274 -24.91 -15.26 -11.74
N ILE A 275 -24.40 -16.46 -12.03
CA ILE A 275 -24.47 -17.59 -11.11
C ILE A 275 -23.71 -17.27 -9.83
N SER A 276 -24.35 -17.50 -8.68
CA SER A 276 -23.76 -17.22 -7.36
C SER A 276 -22.63 -18.20 -7.05
N ALA A 277 -21.40 -17.70 -7.11
CA ALA A 277 -20.19 -18.44 -6.77
C ALA A 277 -19.14 -17.49 -6.19
N GLU A 278 -18.36 -17.97 -5.21
CA GLU A 278 -17.26 -17.17 -4.61
C GLU A 278 -16.14 -16.94 -5.63
N ARG A 279 -15.82 -17.98 -6.41
CA ARG A 279 -14.79 -17.95 -7.46
C ARG A 279 -15.36 -18.50 -8.75
N VAL A 280 -15.08 -17.83 -9.86
CA VAL A 280 -15.47 -18.30 -11.19
C VAL A 280 -14.21 -18.40 -12.04
N CYS A 281 -14.05 -19.55 -12.72
CA CYS A 281 -12.96 -19.80 -13.66
C CYS A 281 -13.54 -20.00 -15.05
N ILE A 282 -12.99 -19.34 -16.05
CA ILE A 282 -13.25 -19.59 -17.47
C ILE A 282 -12.16 -20.53 -17.96
N LEU A 283 -12.53 -21.80 -18.18
CA LEU A 283 -11.69 -22.77 -18.85
C LEU A 283 -12.09 -22.80 -20.32
N HIS A 284 -11.37 -22.02 -21.11
CA HIS A 284 -11.69 -21.81 -22.50
C HIS A 284 -10.82 -22.68 -23.43
N ASP A 285 -11.33 -22.96 -24.62
CA ASP A 285 -10.60 -23.65 -25.66
C ASP A 285 -9.36 -22.83 -26.07
N ASN A 286 -8.31 -23.50 -26.55
CA ASN A 286 -7.05 -22.85 -26.93
C ASN A 286 -7.12 -22.24 -28.34
N ASP A 287 -8.13 -21.41 -28.57
CA ASP A 287 -8.36 -20.72 -29.82
C ASP A 287 -8.77 -19.24 -29.64
N GLU A 288 -9.01 -18.51 -30.70
CA GLU A 288 -9.42 -17.10 -30.66
C GLU A 288 -10.84 -16.95 -30.10
N ALA A 289 -11.73 -17.91 -30.35
CA ALA A 289 -13.11 -17.85 -29.88
C ALA A 289 -13.16 -18.01 -28.35
N GLY A 290 -12.42 -18.98 -27.81
CA GLY A 290 -12.28 -19.17 -26.37
C GLY A 290 -11.67 -17.95 -25.66
N ARG A 291 -10.64 -17.31 -26.24
CA ARG A 291 -10.09 -16.06 -25.68
C ARG A 291 -11.14 -14.95 -25.62
N LYS A 292 -12.01 -14.82 -26.62
CA LYS A 292 -13.11 -13.84 -26.59
C LYS A 292 -14.13 -14.09 -25.49
N VAL A 293 -14.36 -15.36 -25.11
CA VAL A 293 -15.22 -15.71 -23.96
C VAL A 293 -14.62 -15.19 -22.66
N LEU A 294 -13.30 -15.37 -22.45
CA LEU A 294 -12.61 -14.84 -21.29
C LEU A 294 -12.68 -13.30 -21.23
N GLU A 295 -12.43 -12.61 -22.36
CA GLU A 295 -12.51 -11.14 -22.42
C GLU A 295 -13.91 -10.63 -22.01
N LYS A 296 -14.99 -11.21 -22.59
CA LYS A 296 -16.35 -10.85 -22.21
C LYS A 296 -16.65 -11.11 -20.73
N ALA A 297 -16.16 -12.22 -20.18
CA ALA A 297 -16.34 -12.53 -18.76
C ALA A 297 -15.69 -11.48 -17.86
N LYS A 298 -14.51 -10.96 -18.23
CA LYS A 298 -13.78 -9.90 -17.52
C LYS A 298 -14.54 -8.57 -17.50
N GLU A 299 -15.31 -8.26 -18.53
CA GLU A 299 -16.15 -7.05 -18.54
C GLU A 299 -17.23 -7.10 -17.44
N ILE A 300 -17.69 -8.31 -17.09
CA ILE A 300 -18.84 -8.52 -16.19
C ILE A 300 -18.38 -8.67 -14.73
N ARG A 301 -17.36 -9.49 -14.49
CA ARG A 301 -16.85 -9.74 -13.12
C ARG A 301 -15.39 -10.19 -13.12
N THR A 302 -14.75 -10.12 -11.94
CA THR A 302 -13.45 -10.74 -11.70
C THR A 302 -13.55 -12.26 -11.84
N VAL A 303 -12.67 -12.85 -12.64
CA VAL A 303 -12.65 -14.29 -12.97
C VAL A 303 -11.23 -14.85 -12.91
N PHE A 304 -11.15 -16.17 -12.84
CA PHE A 304 -9.93 -16.89 -13.16
C PHE A 304 -10.01 -17.34 -14.62
N GLY A 305 -8.89 -17.36 -15.31
CA GLY A 305 -8.79 -17.88 -16.67
C GLY A 305 -7.82 -19.03 -16.75
N LEU A 306 -8.16 -20.01 -17.54
CA LEU A 306 -7.36 -21.19 -17.79
C LEU A 306 -7.59 -21.67 -19.22
N THR A 307 -6.59 -22.21 -19.87
CA THR A 307 -6.69 -22.87 -21.16
C THR A 307 -6.08 -24.26 -21.10
N THR A 308 -6.51 -25.14 -22.01
CA THR A 308 -5.90 -26.46 -22.18
C THR A 308 -4.44 -26.32 -22.65
N PRO A 309 -3.59 -27.34 -22.43
CA PRO A 309 -2.22 -27.35 -22.93
C PRO A 309 -2.16 -27.21 -24.45
N GLU A 310 -1.02 -26.73 -24.94
CA GLU A 310 -0.79 -26.56 -26.37
C GLU A 310 -0.97 -27.88 -27.15
N GLY A 311 -1.70 -27.83 -28.23
CA GLY A 311 -2.02 -29.01 -29.07
C GLY A 311 -3.26 -29.81 -28.65
N ILE A 312 -3.89 -29.45 -27.52
CA ILE A 312 -5.12 -30.06 -27.02
C ILE A 312 -6.27 -29.08 -27.21
N LYS A 313 -7.32 -29.47 -27.89
CA LYS A 313 -8.42 -28.60 -28.28
C LYS A 313 -9.24 -28.13 -27.08
N ASP A 314 -9.78 -29.10 -26.35
CA ASP A 314 -10.72 -28.87 -25.26
C ASP A 314 -10.42 -29.77 -24.06
N ILE A 315 -11.11 -29.56 -22.94
CA ILE A 315 -10.87 -30.32 -21.70
C ILE A 315 -11.38 -31.79 -21.79
N ASP A 316 -12.39 -32.06 -22.63
CA ASP A 316 -12.87 -33.41 -22.85
C ASP A 316 -11.80 -34.26 -23.57
N GLU A 317 -11.12 -33.71 -24.60
CA GLU A 317 -9.97 -34.31 -25.26
C GLU A 317 -8.81 -34.54 -24.29
N PHE A 318 -8.51 -33.55 -23.44
CA PHE A 318 -7.46 -33.65 -22.40
C PHE A 318 -7.71 -34.81 -21.48
N ILE A 319 -8.95 -34.95 -20.93
CA ILE A 319 -9.33 -35.99 -19.99
C ILE A 319 -9.30 -37.36 -20.66
N ASN A 320 -9.85 -37.48 -21.88
CA ASN A 320 -9.93 -38.73 -22.62
C ASN A 320 -8.58 -39.21 -23.17
N GLY A 321 -7.55 -38.37 -23.16
CA GLY A 321 -6.18 -38.72 -23.56
C GLY A 321 -5.44 -39.61 -22.55
N PHE A 322 -5.95 -39.78 -21.33
CA PHE A 322 -5.35 -40.64 -20.31
C PHE A 322 -5.97 -42.02 -20.26
N GLU A 323 -5.15 -43.07 -20.22
CA GLU A 323 -5.59 -44.44 -19.98
C GLU A 323 -5.70 -44.74 -18.47
N ASP A 324 -4.81 -44.19 -17.66
CA ASP A 324 -4.81 -44.33 -16.20
C ASP A 324 -5.63 -43.20 -15.52
N GLU A 325 -6.64 -43.64 -14.78
CA GLU A 325 -7.56 -42.70 -14.11
C GLU A 325 -6.90 -41.83 -13.01
N LYS A 326 -5.89 -42.38 -12.32
CA LYS A 326 -5.18 -41.62 -11.26
C LYS A 326 -4.30 -40.55 -11.88
N GLN A 327 -3.55 -40.91 -12.93
CA GLN A 327 -2.76 -39.94 -13.70
C GLN A 327 -3.64 -38.85 -14.28
N CYS A 328 -4.83 -39.21 -14.82
CA CYS A 328 -5.80 -38.24 -15.31
C CYS A 328 -6.21 -37.24 -14.19
N SER A 329 -6.59 -37.74 -13.04
CA SER A 329 -7.04 -36.90 -11.94
C SER A 329 -5.93 -35.97 -11.42
N GLU A 330 -4.69 -36.45 -11.33
CA GLU A 330 -3.52 -35.68 -10.96
C GLU A 330 -3.24 -34.58 -12.01
N ALA A 331 -3.27 -34.93 -13.30
CA ALA A 331 -3.02 -33.98 -14.39
C ALA A 331 -4.12 -32.89 -14.46
N VAL A 332 -5.39 -33.24 -14.31
CA VAL A 332 -6.49 -32.26 -14.23
C VAL A 332 -6.31 -31.33 -13.04
N TRP A 333 -5.92 -31.87 -11.89
CA TRP A 333 -5.71 -31.04 -10.71
C TRP A 333 -4.52 -30.07 -10.86
N GLU A 334 -3.41 -30.53 -11.45
CA GLU A 334 -2.26 -29.66 -11.76
C GLU A 334 -2.64 -28.57 -12.79
N LEU A 335 -3.40 -28.94 -13.82
CA LEU A 335 -3.93 -27.95 -14.77
C LEU A 335 -4.75 -26.87 -14.05
N LEU A 336 -5.67 -27.27 -13.16
CA LEU A 336 -6.51 -26.33 -12.42
C LEU A 336 -5.71 -25.43 -11.46
N LYS A 337 -4.57 -25.87 -10.94
CA LYS A 337 -3.66 -25.01 -10.16
C LYS A 337 -3.04 -23.88 -10.98
N GLY A 338 -2.93 -24.03 -12.28
CA GLY A 338 -2.39 -23.04 -13.21
C GLY A 338 -3.33 -21.88 -13.53
N MET A 339 -4.47 -21.76 -12.86
CA MET A 339 -5.44 -20.67 -13.07
C MET A 339 -4.81 -19.30 -12.83
N LYS A 340 -4.97 -18.40 -13.81
CA LYS A 340 -4.56 -16.98 -13.71
C LYS A 340 -5.72 -16.13 -13.27
N HIS A 341 -5.47 -15.21 -12.36
CA HIS A 341 -6.49 -14.29 -11.86
C HIS A 341 -6.60 -13.08 -12.80
N TYR A 342 -7.82 -12.74 -13.18
CA TYR A 342 -8.14 -11.59 -14.01
C TYR A 342 -9.19 -10.74 -13.30
N HIS A 343 -8.84 -9.52 -13.00
CA HIS A 343 -9.78 -8.56 -12.42
C HIS A 343 -10.80 -8.10 -13.45
N ARG A 344 -11.98 -7.72 -12.99
CA ARG A 344 -13.00 -7.10 -13.84
C ARG A 344 -12.43 -5.84 -14.50
N ASP A 345 -12.76 -5.59 -15.76
CA ASP A 345 -12.30 -4.39 -16.45
C ASP A 345 -12.89 -3.12 -15.81
N LEU A 346 -12.06 -2.08 -15.69
CA LEU A 346 -12.47 -0.82 -15.08
C LEU A 346 -13.60 -0.13 -15.87
N SER A 347 -13.64 -0.31 -17.19
CA SER A 347 -14.73 0.17 -18.07
C SER A 347 -16.09 -0.44 -17.71
N GLY A 348 -16.12 -1.72 -17.35
CA GLY A 348 -17.34 -2.40 -16.89
C GLY A 348 -17.83 -1.86 -15.55
N ILE A 349 -16.90 -1.54 -14.63
CA ILE A 349 -17.22 -0.91 -13.36
C ILE A 349 -17.77 0.50 -13.59
N GLU A 350 -17.11 1.29 -14.43
CA GLU A 350 -17.54 2.62 -14.80
C GLU A 350 -18.98 2.62 -15.39
N ALA A 351 -19.26 1.68 -16.30
CA ALA A 351 -20.59 1.54 -16.88
C ALA A 351 -21.65 1.23 -15.82
N GLU A 352 -21.35 0.36 -14.84
CA GLU A 352 -22.27 0.04 -13.75
C GLU A 352 -22.48 1.24 -12.82
N VAL A 353 -21.41 1.99 -12.47
CA VAL A 353 -21.51 3.24 -11.70
C VAL A 353 -22.41 4.25 -12.42
N ARG A 354 -22.22 4.45 -13.73
CA ARG A 354 -23.09 5.32 -14.54
C ARG A 354 -24.55 4.85 -14.52
N SER A 355 -24.78 3.56 -14.66
CA SER A 355 -26.14 2.98 -14.60
C SER A 355 -26.81 3.23 -13.26
N ILE A 356 -26.09 3.03 -12.15
CA ILE A 356 -26.60 3.31 -10.80
C ILE A 356 -26.92 4.79 -10.65
N MET A 357 -26.00 5.68 -11.06
CA MET A 357 -26.16 7.13 -10.89
C MET A 357 -27.29 7.72 -11.75
N ASN A 358 -27.53 7.14 -12.93
CA ASN A 358 -28.61 7.56 -13.83
C ASN A 358 -30.01 6.98 -13.45
N ASN A 359 -30.07 6.05 -12.51
CA ASN A 359 -31.31 5.45 -12.08
C ASN A 359 -32.13 6.42 -11.19
N THR A 360 -33.04 7.14 -11.81
CA THR A 360 -33.91 8.12 -11.11
C THR A 360 -34.97 7.49 -10.21
N LYS A 361 -35.21 6.16 -10.31
CA LYS A 361 -36.18 5.43 -9.47
C LYS A 361 -35.69 5.25 -8.02
N ILE A 362 -34.41 5.45 -7.75
CA ILE A 362 -33.82 5.38 -6.40
C ILE A 362 -33.31 6.75 -5.96
N THR A 363 -33.39 7.02 -4.65
CA THR A 363 -32.97 8.30 -4.08
C THR A 363 -31.46 8.53 -4.29
N GLN A 364 -31.04 9.79 -4.29
CA GLN A 364 -29.61 10.15 -4.44
C GLN A 364 -28.72 9.45 -3.39
N LEU A 365 -29.16 9.46 -2.13
CA LEU A 365 -28.41 8.80 -1.04
C LEU A 365 -28.23 7.29 -1.31
N ASN A 366 -29.29 6.60 -1.73
CA ASN A 366 -29.22 5.17 -2.04
C ASN A 366 -28.31 4.88 -3.26
N ARG A 367 -28.29 5.78 -4.27
CA ARG A 367 -27.35 5.68 -5.39
C ARG A 367 -25.90 5.80 -4.90
N GLN A 368 -25.61 6.77 -4.04
CA GLN A 368 -24.28 6.95 -3.44
C GLN A 368 -23.85 5.71 -2.64
N GLN A 369 -24.76 5.15 -1.85
CA GLN A 369 -24.50 3.90 -1.10
C GLN A 369 -24.20 2.71 -2.03
N LEU A 370 -24.98 2.55 -3.10
CA LEU A 370 -24.78 1.48 -4.07
C LEU A 370 -23.42 1.59 -4.78
N VAL A 371 -23.05 2.81 -5.18
CA VAL A 371 -21.74 3.08 -5.79
C VAL A 371 -20.63 2.76 -4.81
N SER A 372 -20.73 3.21 -3.57
CA SER A 372 -19.71 2.93 -2.55
C SER A 372 -19.54 1.44 -2.31
N LEU A 373 -20.62 0.69 -2.16
CA LEU A 373 -20.59 -0.77 -2.00
C LEU A 373 -20.02 -1.50 -3.21
N LEU A 374 -20.30 -1.03 -4.42
CA LEU A 374 -19.70 -1.58 -5.64
C LEU A 374 -18.19 -1.37 -5.64
N ILE A 375 -17.73 -0.16 -5.35
CA ILE A 375 -16.31 0.19 -5.32
C ILE A 375 -15.58 -0.59 -4.23
N GLU A 376 -16.14 -0.67 -3.02
CA GLU A 376 -15.58 -1.46 -1.92
C GLU A 376 -15.39 -2.93 -2.32
N LYS A 377 -16.41 -3.55 -2.91
CA LYS A 377 -16.34 -4.92 -3.43
C LYS A 377 -15.23 -5.09 -4.45
N GLU A 378 -15.13 -4.19 -5.41
CA GLU A 378 -14.12 -4.27 -6.47
C GLU A 378 -12.70 -4.08 -5.90
N ILE A 379 -12.52 -3.21 -4.90
CA ILE A 379 -11.24 -3.06 -4.20
C ILE A 379 -10.89 -4.34 -3.42
N LEU A 380 -11.85 -4.96 -2.72
CA LEU A 380 -11.63 -6.23 -2.00
C LEU A 380 -11.25 -7.41 -2.93
N GLN A 381 -11.64 -7.36 -4.21
CA GLN A 381 -11.24 -8.34 -5.20
C GLN A 381 -9.82 -8.09 -5.74
N ARG A 382 -9.35 -6.85 -5.72
CA ARG A 382 -8.06 -6.40 -6.27
C ARG A 382 -6.97 -6.26 -5.22
N GLY A 383 -7.33 -6.32 -3.94
CA GLY A 383 -6.40 -6.05 -2.87
C GLY A 383 -7.01 -6.14 -1.48
N LYS A 384 -6.44 -5.38 -0.56
CA LYS A 384 -6.77 -5.43 0.86
C LYS A 384 -6.88 -4.04 1.44
N PHE A 385 -7.64 -3.94 2.53
CA PHE A 385 -7.67 -2.73 3.35
C PHE A 385 -6.75 -2.86 4.55
N PHE A 386 -6.00 -1.81 4.80
CA PHE A 386 -5.11 -1.69 5.94
C PHE A 386 -5.37 -0.42 6.72
N LYS A 387 -4.91 -0.38 7.96
CA LYS A 387 -4.92 0.80 8.83
C LYS A 387 -3.67 0.87 9.68
N ASP A 388 -3.27 2.09 10.00
CA ASP A 388 -2.34 2.37 11.08
C ASP A 388 -3.01 3.25 12.17
N SER A 389 -2.24 3.83 13.08
CA SER A 389 -2.76 4.69 14.12
C SER A 389 -3.39 6.00 13.61
N ASN A 390 -3.10 6.43 12.39
CA ASN A 390 -3.44 7.73 11.84
C ASN A 390 -4.28 7.68 10.57
N TYR A 391 -4.06 6.66 9.72
CA TYR A 391 -4.63 6.59 8.38
C TYR A 391 -5.18 5.21 8.05
N GLN A 392 -6.04 5.16 7.05
CA GLN A 392 -6.57 3.97 6.40
C GLN A 392 -6.00 3.90 4.98
N TYR A 393 -5.81 2.67 4.49
CA TYR A 393 -5.14 2.43 3.22
C TYR A 393 -5.82 1.34 2.41
N ILE A 394 -5.66 1.44 1.09
CA ILE A 394 -5.92 0.37 0.12
C ILE A 394 -4.57 -0.12 -0.38
N PHE A 395 -4.37 -1.43 -0.38
CA PHE A 395 -3.24 -2.07 -1.06
C PHE A 395 -3.75 -2.84 -2.25
N LEU A 396 -3.25 -2.54 -3.44
CA LEU A 396 -3.61 -3.24 -4.66
C LEU A 396 -2.58 -4.32 -4.96
N ASP A 397 -3.04 -5.58 -5.04
CA ASP A 397 -2.17 -6.76 -5.21
C ASP A 397 -1.41 -6.75 -6.55
N ASP A 398 -2.03 -6.25 -7.63
CA ASP A 398 -1.39 -6.17 -8.95
C ASP A 398 -0.35 -5.05 -9.03
N ASP A 399 -0.70 -3.88 -8.51
CA ASP A 399 0.15 -2.69 -8.56
C ASP A 399 1.22 -2.69 -7.45
N LYS A 400 1.09 -3.55 -6.45
CA LYS A 400 1.94 -3.59 -5.26
C LYS A 400 2.09 -2.22 -4.58
N LYS A 401 1.04 -1.42 -4.63
CA LYS A 401 0.98 -0.05 -4.09
C LYS A 401 0.03 0.05 -2.93
N ILE A 402 0.48 0.76 -1.91
CA ILE A 402 -0.36 1.22 -0.81
C ILE A 402 -0.84 2.65 -1.11
N ILE A 403 -2.14 2.86 -1.00
CA ILE A 403 -2.81 4.13 -1.33
C ILE A 403 -3.54 4.61 -0.07
N PRO A 404 -3.22 5.78 0.48
CA PRO A 404 -3.96 6.33 1.62
C PRO A 404 -5.38 6.72 1.20
N ILE A 405 -6.37 6.40 2.05
CA ILE A 405 -7.78 6.75 1.79
C ILE A 405 -8.01 8.19 2.26
N ILE A 406 -7.50 9.13 1.47
CA ILE A 406 -7.59 10.57 1.71
C ILE A 406 -8.12 11.23 0.44
N ALA A 407 -9.19 12.04 0.56
CA ALA A 407 -9.86 12.65 -0.59
C ALA A 407 -8.96 13.51 -1.49
N SER A 408 -7.87 14.06 -0.93
CA SER A 408 -6.89 14.84 -1.69
C SER A 408 -5.80 14.00 -2.36
N ASP A 409 -5.69 12.70 -2.05
CA ASP A 409 -4.64 11.83 -2.61
C ASP A 409 -4.84 11.60 -4.11
N GLU A 410 -3.79 11.83 -4.90
CA GLU A 410 -3.86 11.75 -6.37
C GLU A 410 -4.00 10.32 -6.89
N TRP A 411 -3.44 9.33 -6.20
CA TRP A 411 -3.59 7.93 -6.61
C TRP A 411 -4.99 7.41 -6.34
N LEU A 412 -5.57 7.77 -5.19
CA LEU A 412 -6.96 7.46 -4.87
C LEU A 412 -7.92 8.12 -5.88
N LYS A 413 -7.70 9.41 -6.20
CA LYS A 413 -8.51 10.10 -7.22
C LYS A 413 -8.45 9.39 -8.57
N ARG A 414 -7.25 9.01 -9.03
CA ARG A 414 -7.07 8.29 -10.30
C ARG A 414 -7.75 6.92 -10.29
N LEU A 415 -7.58 6.16 -9.20
CA LEU A 415 -8.20 4.84 -9.04
C LEU A 415 -9.72 4.97 -9.11
N LEU A 416 -10.32 5.81 -8.29
CA LEU A 416 -11.77 5.99 -8.21
C LEU A 416 -12.35 6.60 -9.50
N ASN A 417 -11.65 7.53 -10.13
CA ASN A 417 -12.09 8.11 -11.40
C ASN A 417 -12.12 7.06 -12.53
N ARG A 418 -11.14 6.17 -12.61
CA ARG A 418 -11.13 5.04 -13.57
C ARG A 418 -12.26 4.04 -13.30
N MET A 419 -12.77 3.98 -12.07
CA MET A 419 -13.95 3.20 -11.69
C MET A 419 -15.26 3.97 -11.88
N GLY A 420 -15.25 5.17 -12.46
CA GLY A 420 -16.42 6.00 -12.72
C GLY A 420 -16.84 6.94 -11.57
N VAL A 421 -16.05 6.97 -10.47
CA VAL A 421 -16.31 7.87 -9.34
C VAL A 421 -15.51 9.16 -9.52
N ASN A 422 -16.16 10.13 -10.19
CA ASN A 422 -15.52 11.40 -10.55
C ASN A 422 -15.25 12.27 -9.32
N PRO A 423 -14.00 12.75 -9.10
CA PRO A 423 -13.62 13.59 -7.96
C PRO A 423 -14.35 14.93 -7.83
N SER A 424 -14.93 15.44 -8.92
CA SER A 424 -15.71 16.69 -8.91
C SER A 424 -17.16 16.51 -8.48
N ARG A 425 -17.59 15.31 -8.16
CA ARG A 425 -18.98 15.00 -7.79
C ARG A 425 -19.11 14.70 -6.30
N GLU A 426 -20.25 15.00 -5.72
CA GLU A 426 -20.55 14.78 -4.29
C GLU A 426 -20.39 13.32 -3.84
N TYR A 427 -20.75 12.37 -4.71
CA TYR A 427 -20.62 10.96 -4.39
C TYR A 427 -19.16 10.49 -4.24
N TYR A 428 -18.18 11.27 -4.72
CA TYR A 428 -16.75 10.98 -4.48
C TYR A 428 -16.42 11.05 -2.99
N ASN A 429 -16.73 12.17 -2.34
CA ASN A 429 -16.45 12.33 -0.91
C ASN A 429 -17.23 11.31 -0.06
N TYR A 430 -18.47 10.99 -0.47
CA TYR A 430 -19.24 9.94 0.17
C TYR A 430 -18.51 8.59 0.10
N THR A 431 -18.07 8.19 -1.11
CA THR A 431 -17.35 6.93 -1.33
C THR A 431 -16.04 6.88 -0.54
N VAL A 432 -15.25 7.96 -0.54
CA VAL A 432 -13.98 8.02 0.22
C VAL A 432 -14.23 7.85 1.72
N ASN A 433 -15.23 8.53 2.28
CA ASN A 433 -15.56 8.43 3.71
C ASN A 433 -16.04 7.02 4.07
N ASP A 434 -16.85 6.39 3.23
CA ASP A 434 -17.37 5.05 3.45
C ASP A 434 -16.23 4.00 3.38
N LEU A 435 -15.34 4.10 2.38
CA LEU A 435 -14.14 3.27 2.28
C LEU A 435 -13.20 3.45 3.47
N SER A 436 -13.03 4.69 3.95
CA SER A 436 -12.23 4.98 5.13
C SER A 436 -12.83 4.34 6.39
N THR A 437 -14.15 4.43 6.56
CA THR A 437 -14.88 3.78 7.67
C THR A 437 -14.74 2.26 7.60
N PHE A 438 -14.94 1.69 6.40
CA PHE A 438 -14.76 0.24 6.20
C PHE A 438 -13.34 -0.21 6.54
N ALA A 439 -12.32 0.51 6.07
CA ALA A 439 -10.92 0.21 6.37
C ALA A 439 -10.60 0.36 7.87
N PHE A 440 -11.21 1.34 8.55
CA PHE A 440 -11.07 1.49 9.99
C PHE A 440 -11.66 0.30 10.75
N ASP A 441 -12.83 -0.19 10.35
CA ASP A 441 -13.51 -1.30 11.02
C ASP A 441 -12.85 -2.66 10.70
N HIS A 442 -12.50 -2.90 9.45
CA HIS A 442 -12.13 -4.21 8.92
C HIS A 442 -10.67 -4.33 8.44
N GLY A 443 -9.95 -3.21 8.29
CA GLY A 443 -8.56 -3.20 7.82
C GLY A 443 -7.60 -3.85 8.82
N THR A 444 -6.63 -4.59 8.30
CA THR A 444 -5.54 -5.15 9.11
C THR A 444 -4.61 -4.03 9.55
N THR A 445 -4.19 -4.06 10.82
CA THR A 445 -3.23 -3.07 11.34
C THR A 445 -1.84 -3.35 10.78
N ILE A 446 -1.21 -2.32 10.23
CA ILE A 446 0.14 -2.38 9.66
C ILE A 446 0.99 -1.19 10.12
N GLU A 447 2.28 -1.30 9.92
CA GLU A 447 3.22 -0.17 9.95
C GLU A 447 3.68 0.13 8.52
N THR A 448 3.66 1.39 8.11
CA THR A 448 4.16 1.83 6.81
C THR A 448 5.51 2.52 6.93
N HIS A 449 6.34 2.36 5.91
CA HIS A 449 7.68 2.92 5.86
C HIS A 449 7.83 3.81 4.61
N ASN A 450 8.74 4.81 4.68
CA ASN A 450 8.91 5.77 3.57
C ASN A 450 10.11 5.44 2.67
N PHE A 451 11.16 4.85 3.19
CA PHE A 451 12.39 4.58 2.44
C PHE A 451 13.01 3.21 2.79
N CYS A 452 13.28 2.99 4.06
CA CYS A 452 13.87 1.74 4.52
C CYS A 452 13.26 1.30 5.86
N HIS A 453 13.46 0.03 6.19
CA HIS A 453 13.06 -0.56 7.46
C HIS A 453 14.10 -1.59 7.89
N TYR A 454 14.59 -1.51 9.12
CA TYR A 454 15.41 -2.54 9.74
C TYR A 454 14.56 -3.40 10.67
N ASP A 455 14.38 -4.65 10.31
CA ASP A 455 13.75 -5.68 11.14
C ASP A 455 14.82 -6.28 12.07
N LYS A 456 14.74 -5.91 13.35
CA LYS A 456 15.70 -6.35 14.37
C LYS A 456 15.62 -7.85 14.64
N ASP A 457 14.44 -8.44 14.54
CA ASP A 457 14.21 -9.85 14.89
C ASP A 457 14.77 -10.76 13.81
N LYS A 458 14.66 -10.35 12.54
CA LYS A 458 15.21 -11.06 11.39
C LYS A 458 16.66 -10.66 11.08
N ASN A 459 17.19 -9.62 11.71
CA ASN A 459 18.44 -8.95 11.36
C ASN A 459 18.54 -8.67 9.85
N ALA A 460 17.50 -8.03 9.31
CA ALA A 460 17.36 -7.75 7.90
C ALA A 460 16.98 -6.29 7.64
N ILE A 461 17.51 -5.70 6.57
CA ILE A 461 17.14 -4.36 6.11
C ILE A 461 16.32 -4.50 4.84
N TYR A 462 15.24 -3.74 4.76
CA TYR A 462 14.41 -3.61 3.58
C TYR A 462 14.53 -2.18 3.06
N ILE A 463 14.84 -2.02 1.78
CA ILE A 463 14.98 -0.72 1.10
C ILE A 463 13.99 -0.66 -0.04
N SER A 464 13.11 0.34 -0.04
CA SER A 464 12.18 0.58 -1.14
C SER A 464 12.91 1.14 -2.35
N ASN A 465 12.72 0.52 -3.50
CA ASN A 465 13.18 1.05 -4.79
C ASN A 465 12.14 1.98 -5.44
N ASN A 466 11.00 2.18 -4.80
CA ASN A 466 9.92 3.07 -5.24
C ASN A 466 9.26 2.71 -6.61
N ASP A 467 9.63 1.58 -7.20
CA ASP A 467 9.06 1.01 -8.43
C ASP A 467 8.30 -0.30 -8.19
N THR A 468 7.85 -0.53 -6.95
CA THR A 468 7.30 -1.79 -6.43
C THR A 468 8.34 -2.82 -5.98
N THR A 469 9.60 -2.64 -6.32
CA THR A 469 10.69 -3.51 -5.87
C THR A 469 11.17 -3.08 -4.48
N VAL A 470 11.46 -4.05 -3.64
CA VAL A 470 12.04 -3.88 -2.31
C VAL A 470 13.29 -4.74 -2.23
N TYR A 471 14.43 -4.15 -1.94
CA TYR A 471 15.65 -4.89 -1.69
C TYR A 471 15.71 -5.34 -0.24
N LYS A 472 15.78 -6.65 -0.01
CA LYS A 472 16.01 -7.26 1.29
C LYS A 472 17.47 -7.62 1.44
N ILE A 473 18.14 -7.07 2.44
CA ILE A 473 19.54 -7.31 2.76
C ILE A 473 19.59 -8.13 4.04
N THR A 474 20.27 -9.28 3.98
CA THR A 474 20.56 -10.15 5.12
C THR A 474 22.07 -10.29 5.28
N THR A 475 22.53 -11.01 6.29
CA THR A 475 23.97 -11.36 6.43
C THR A 475 24.50 -12.19 5.25
N GLU A 476 23.63 -12.90 4.53
CA GLU A 476 24.01 -13.86 3.49
C GLU A 476 23.73 -13.37 2.07
N SER A 477 22.60 -12.70 1.86
CA SER A 477 22.11 -12.35 0.52
C SER A 477 21.54 -10.92 0.45
N ILE A 478 21.45 -10.44 -0.78
CA ILE A 478 20.64 -9.29 -1.17
C ILE A 478 19.62 -9.81 -2.17
N GLU A 479 18.32 -9.70 -1.85
CA GLU A 479 17.22 -10.28 -2.62
C GLU A 479 16.24 -9.19 -3.06
N GLU A 480 15.62 -9.41 -4.23
CA GLU A 480 14.53 -8.56 -4.71
C GLU A 480 13.19 -9.15 -4.28
N LEU A 481 12.42 -8.40 -3.54
CA LEU A 481 11.04 -8.66 -3.15
C LEU A 481 10.11 -7.64 -3.82
N LYS A 482 8.81 -7.87 -3.70
CA LYS A 482 7.78 -6.88 -4.05
C LYS A 482 7.23 -6.21 -2.80
N ASN A 483 6.80 -4.95 -2.94
CA ASN A 483 6.15 -4.23 -1.86
C ASN A 483 4.94 -5.04 -1.33
N GLY A 484 4.88 -5.21 -0.01
CA GLY A 484 3.89 -6.06 0.66
C GLY A 484 4.33 -7.50 0.91
N ASP A 485 5.42 -7.97 0.31
CA ASP A 485 5.98 -9.27 0.62
C ASP A 485 6.54 -9.27 2.05
N GLU A 486 6.46 -10.40 2.72
CA GLU A 486 6.80 -10.57 4.14
C GLU A 486 6.06 -9.60 5.11
N GLY A 487 5.00 -8.92 4.64
CA GLY A 487 4.23 -7.95 5.43
C GLY A 487 4.87 -6.57 5.51
N ILE A 488 5.95 -6.30 4.79
CA ILE A 488 6.64 -5.01 4.79
C ILE A 488 6.01 -4.09 3.74
N MET A 489 5.54 -2.93 4.19
CA MET A 489 4.78 -1.98 3.36
C MET A 489 5.51 -0.64 3.24
N PHE A 490 5.78 -0.22 2.02
CA PHE A 490 6.37 1.07 1.72
C PHE A 490 5.38 2.00 1.02
N ASN A 491 5.34 3.25 1.47
CA ASN A 491 4.61 4.31 0.80
C ASN A 491 5.31 4.69 -0.50
N TYR A 492 4.54 4.91 -1.57
CA TYR A 492 5.08 5.45 -2.81
C TYR A 492 5.44 6.94 -2.66
N ARG A 493 6.62 7.31 -3.10
CA ARG A 493 7.15 8.68 -3.06
C ARG A 493 7.45 9.17 -4.49
N PRO A 494 6.72 10.15 -5.03
CA PRO A 494 6.89 10.61 -6.40
C PRO A 494 8.23 11.30 -6.66
N ASP A 495 8.92 11.71 -5.61
CA ASP A 495 10.21 12.38 -5.58
C ASP A 495 11.40 11.42 -5.49
N PHE A 496 11.18 10.12 -5.29
CA PHE A 496 12.24 9.11 -5.24
C PHE A 496 12.39 8.42 -6.59
N GLU A 497 13.62 8.26 -7.03
CA GLU A 497 13.95 7.57 -8.29
C GLU A 497 14.49 6.17 -8.00
N PRO A 498 14.06 5.15 -8.76
CA PRO A 498 14.59 3.80 -8.62
C PRO A 498 16.07 3.73 -9.04
N PHE A 499 16.74 2.66 -8.59
CA PHE A 499 18.10 2.29 -9.01
C PHE A 499 18.14 0.78 -9.25
N LYS A 500 19.20 0.32 -9.94
CA LYS A 500 19.40 -1.09 -10.23
C LYS A 500 20.47 -1.68 -9.34
N LEU A 501 20.23 -2.86 -8.82
CA LEU A 501 21.27 -3.63 -8.12
C LEU A 501 22.29 -4.13 -9.14
N VAL A 502 23.53 -3.67 -9.00
CA VAL A 502 24.66 -4.07 -9.82
C VAL A 502 25.80 -4.55 -8.92
N LYS A 503 26.76 -5.28 -9.47
CA LYS A 503 27.96 -5.62 -8.72
C LYS A 503 28.92 -4.42 -8.77
N PRO A 504 29.20 -3.74 -7.66
CA PRO A 504 30.14 -2.62 -7.63
C PRO A 504 31.57 -3.14 -7.78
N ASP A 505 32.48 -2.27 -8.16
CA ASP A 505 33.93 -2.56 -8.16
C ASP A 505 34.43 -2.59 -6.70
N ASP A 506 34.92 -3.74 -6.26
CA ASP A 506 35.42 -3.95 -4.89
C ASP A 506 36.68 -3.11 -4.53
N SER A 507 37.37 -2.60 -5.54
CA SER A 507 38.57 -1.72 -5.35
C SER A 507 38.20 -0.26 -5.08
N VAL A 508 36.95 0.14 -5.31
CA VAL A 508 36.49 1.52 -5.21
C VAL A 508 35.68 1.74 -3.93
N ASN A 509 36.13 2.66 -3.09
CA ASN A 509 35.27 3.18 -2.02
C ASN A 509 34.39 4.30 -2.59
N TYR A 510 33.17 3.96 -2.98
CA TYR A 510 32.26 4.89 -3.64
C TYR A 510 31.82 6.04 -2.72
N PHE A 511 31.67 5.79 -1.42
CA PHE A 511 31.34 6.86 -0.49
C PHE A 511 32.46 7.90 -0.40
N ASN A 512 33.70 7.44 -0.27
CA ASN A 512 34.85 8.36 -0.25
C ASN A 512 34.94 9.14 -1.55
N LYS A 513 34.93 8.45 -2.68
CA LYS A 513 35.05 9.06 -4.01
C LYS A 513 34.00 10.16 -4.26
N TYR A 514 32.74 9.94 -3.95
CA TYR A 514 31.66 10.84 -4.31
C TYR A 514 31.25 11.81 -3.20
N ILE A 515 31.58 11.55 -1.94
CA ILE A 515 31.22 12.37 -0.79
C ILE A 515 32.43 12.82 0.01
N ALA A 516 33.16 11.86 0.64
CA ALA A 516 34.09 12.18 1.71
C ALA A 516 35.35 12.94 1.20
N ASP A 517 35.90 12.55 0.05
CA ASP A 517 37.13 13.16 -0.50
C ASP A 517 36.92 14.58 -1.03
N SER A 518 35.67 14.94 -1.32
CA SER A 518 35.29 16.29 -1.73
C SER A 518 34.90 17.19 -0.56
N MET A 519 34.92 16.69 0.68
CA MET A 519 34.67 17.51 1.86
C MET A 519 35.91 18.36 2.19
N ASN A 520 35.80 19.70 2.00
CA ASN A 520 36.88 20.62 2.36
C ASN A 520 36.84 20.92 3.86
N ILE A 521 37.24 19.93 4.66
CA ILE A 521 37.18 20.01 6.13
C ILE A 521 38.26 20.95 6.67
N ASP A 522 37.85 21.85 7.59
CA ASP A 522 38.72 22.71 8.35
C ASP A 522 39.27 22.01 9.59
N THR A 523 40.55 21.67 9.58
CA THR A 523 41.24 21.01 10.69
C THR A 523 42.00 21.98 11.59
N ASP A 524 42.09 23.27 11.23
CA ASP A 524 42.88 24.25 11.94
C ASP A 524 42.26 24.69 13.28
N THR A 525 40.96 24.47 13.42
CA THR A 525 40.17 24.90 14.59
C THR A 525 39.72 23.77 15.49
N GLY A 526 40.01 22.50 15.17
CA GLY A 526 39.39 21.36 15.81
C GLY A 526 40.32 20.31 16.41
N THR A 527 39.76 19.52 17.32
CA THR A 527 40.42 18.36 17.95
C THR A 527 40.37 17.11 17.07
N LEU A 528 39.50 17.07 16.04
CA LEU A 528 39.37 15.97 15.12
C LEU A 528 40.14 16.22 13.81
N THR A 529 40.70 15.15 13.26
CA THR A 529 41.32 15.16 11.93
C THR A 529 40.27 15.05 10.82
N ALA A 530 40.63 15.35 9.58
CA ALA A 530 39.75 15.20 8.43
C ALA A 530 39.25 13.75 8.27
N GLU A 531 40.12 12.76 8.48
CA GLU A 531 39.74 11.34 8.38
C GLU A 531 38.78 10.89 9.50
N GLU A 532 38.90 11.45 10.69
CA GLU A 532 37.97 11.22 11.78
C GLU A 532 36.60 11.80 11.47
N PHE A 533 36.51 13.00 10.87
CA PHE A 533 35.24 13.56 10.40
C PHE A 533 34.62 12.75 9.26
N LYS A 534 35.40 12.28 8.29
CA LYS A 534 34.92 11.40 7.22
C LYS A 534 34.34 10.11 7.80
N THR A 535 35.00 9.52 8.79
CA THR A 535 34.52 8.33 9.51
C THR A 535 33.17 8.59 10.20
N LEU A 536 33.02 9.73 10.88
CA LEU A 536 31.76 10.12 11.52
C LEU A 536 30.62 10.29 10.51
N VAL A 537 30.88 10.94 9.36
CA VAL A 537 29.87 11.11 8.31
C VAL A 537 29.49 9.76 7.69
N TRP A 538 30.45 8.88 7.49
CA TRP A 538 30.19 7.51 7.01
C TRP A 538 29.31 6.73 7.98
N VAL A 539 29.65 6.71 9.25
CA VAL A 539 28.85 6.02 10.29
C VAL A 539 27.45 6.65 10.39
N TRP A 540 27.34 7.98 10.31
CA TRP A 540 26.07 8.68 10.28
C TRP A 540 25.23 8.29 9.06
N PHE A 541 25.84 8.25 7.87
CA PHE A 541 25.18 7.84 6.65
C PHE A 541 24.62 6.42 6.76
N LEU A 542 25.43 5.46 7.19
CA LEU A 542 24.96 4.08 7.40
C LEU A 542 23.86 3.98 8.45
N SER A 543 23.94 4.80 9.52
CA SER A 543 22.93 4.79 10.57
C SER A 543 21.54 5.17 10.07
N THR A 544 21.45 5.92 8.95
CA THR A 544 20.15 6.32 8.37
C THR A 544 19.30 5.12 7.91
N PHE A 545 19.89 3.96 7.67
CA PHE A 545 19.17 2.73 7.31
C PHE A 545 18.68 1.93 8.51
N PHE A 546 19.03 2.35 9.74
CA PHE A 546 18.70 1.64 10.98
C PHE A 546 17.79 2.44 11.91
N GLU A 547 16.81 3.14 11.33
CA GLU A 547 15.92 4.04 12.08
C GLU A 547 15.25 3.34 13.29
N SER A 548 14.82 2.09 13.13
CA SER A 548 14.11 1.33 14.19
C SER A 548 14.93 1.11 15.47
N ILE A 549 16.25 1.18 15.39
CA ILE A 549 17.17 1.07 16.57
C ILE A 549 17.83 2.40 16.94
N MET A 550 17.40 3.49 16.33
CA MET A 550 17.88 4.86 16.59
C MET A 550 16.77 5.73 17.18
N PRO A 551 16.27 5.42 18.38
CA PRO A 551 15.30 6.28 19.05
C PRO A 551 15.86 7.67 19.30
N THR A 552 17.18 7.79 19.54
CA THR A 552 17.88 9.07 19.60
C THR A 552 18.81 9.23 18.39
N LYS A 553 18.68 10.35 17.68
CA LYS A 553 19.41 10.61 16.43
C LYS A 553 20.39 11.76 16.61
N VAL A 554 21.54 11.62 15.98
CA VAL A 554 22.53 12.69 15.88
C VAL A 554 22.08 13.68 14.79
N LEU A 555 22.20 14.96 15.07
CA LEU A 555 22.05 16.05 14.12
C LEU A 555 23.39 16.34 13.47
N LEU A 556 23.49 16.16 12.16
CA LEU A 556 24.71 16.48 11.42
C LEU A 556 24.69 17.94 11.01
N VAL A 557 25.73 18.71 11.37
CA VAL A 557 25.80 20.15 11.10
C VAL A 557 27.06 20.48 10.33
N ALA A 558 26.92 20.91 9.08
CA ALA A 558 28.02 21.45 8.30
C ALA A 558 28.20 22.96 8.60
N VAL A 559 29.32 23.33 9.20
CA VAL A 559 29.64 24.71 9.65
C VAL A 559 30.70 25.29 8.77
N GLY A 560 30.63 26.59 8.42
CA GLY A 560 31.66 27.28 7.68
C GLY A 560 31.16 28.47 6.87
N GLU A 561 32.05 29.20 6.27
CA GLU A 561 31.73 30.40 5.48
C GLU A 561 30.96 30.09 4.19
N LYS A 562 30.44 31.13 3.53
CA LYS A 562 29.83 31.04 2.21
C LYS A 562 30.88 30.56 1.18
N GLY A 563 30.53 29.61 0.33
CA GLY A 563 31.41 29.03 -0.68
C GLY A 563 32.37 27.97 -0.13
N SER A 564 32.03 27.31 0.99
CA SER A 564 32.80 26.20 1.53
C SER A 564 32.28 24.82 1.11
N GLY A 565 31.25 24.70 0.26
CA GLY A 565 30.74 23.43 -0.26
C GLY A 565 29.75 22.67 0.65
N LYS A 566 29.40 23.20 1.82
CA LYS A 566 28.48 22.56 2.80
C LYS A 566 27.19 22.01 2.18
N THR A 567 26.45 22.92 1.55
CA THR A 567 25.13 22.61 0.98
C THR A 567 25.27 21.59 -0.15
N SER A 568 26.26 21.74 -1.03
CA SER A 568 26.53 20.82 -2.12
C SER A 568 26.88 19.42 -1.61
N THR A 569 27.71 19.29 -0.58
CA THR A 569 28.10 17.99 0.01
C THR A 569 26.88 17.26 0.61
N LEU A 570 26.09 17.95 1.44
CA LEU A 570 24.90 17.33 2.02
C LEU A 570 23.85 16.98 0.96
N ARG A 571 23.62 17.89 -0.03
CA ARG A 571 22.71 17.63 -1.15
C ARG A 571 23.07 16.39 -1.93
N ARG A 572 24.36 16.12 -2.17
CA ARG A 572 24.83 14.90 -2.85
C ARG A 572 24.46 13.62 -2.11
N ILE A 573 24.52 13.62 -0.77
CA ILE A 573 24.03 12.50 0.05
C ILE A 573 22.55 12.24 -0.23
N GLY A 574 21.72 13.28 -0.25
CA GLY A 574 20.31 13.15 -0.57
C GLY A 574 20.04 12.67 -2.00
N ILE A 575 20.83 13.12 -2.98
CA ILE A 575 20.71 12.67 -4.38
C ILE A 575 21.09 11.19 -4.53
N ILE A 576 22.10 10.73 -3.83
CA ILE A 576 22.47 9.30 -3.80
C ILE A 576 21.28 8.47 -3.33
N LEU A 577 20.66 8.85 -2.20
CA LEU A 577 19.57 8.08 -1.62
C LEU A 577 18.27 8.13 -2.46
N PHE A 578 17.90 9.30 -2.97
CA PHE A 578 16.55 9.55 -3.50
C PHE A 578 16.50 9.91 -4.99
N GLY A 579 17.62 10.24 -5.61
CA GLY A 579 17.69 10.59 -7.04
C GLY A 579 17.70 12.09 -7.31
N SER A 580 17.58 12.46 -8.58
CA SER A 580 17.80 13.79 -9.14
C SER A 580 16.85 14.87 -8.59
N LYS A 581 15.65 14.46 -8.16
CA LYS A 581 14.61 15.38 -7.65
C LYS A 581 14.85 15.82 -6.21
N TYR A 582 15.77 15.16 -5.49
CA TYR A 582 16.08 15.57 -4.12
C TYR A 582 16.70 16.95 -4.06
N ASN A 583 16.24 17.76 -3.14
CA ASN A 583 16.79 19.10 -2.90
C ASN A 583 16.85 19.45 -1.41
N VAL A 584 17.78 20.33 -1.08
CA VAL A 584 17.85 20.91 0.27
C VAL A 584 16.71 21.88 0.48
N THR A 585 16.23 21.97 1.70
CA THR A 585 15.06 22.78 2.05
C THR A 585 15.50 23.98 2.89
N PRO A 586 15.10 25.22 2.57
CA PRO A 586 15.33 26.35 3.46
C PRO A 586 14.58 26.15 4.79
N LEU A 587 15.10 26.77 5.86
CA LEU A 587 14.43 26.67 7.17
C LEU A 587 13.00 27.24 7.09
N PRO A 588 11.95 26.43 7.36
CA PRO A 588 10.56 26.87 7.32
C PRO A 588 10.30 28.11 8.20
N SER A 589 9.36 28.94 7.80
CA SER A 589 9.00 30.14 8.56
C SER A 589 8.20 29.81 9.80
N LYS A 590 7.37 28.78 9.74
CA LYS A 590 6.46 28.34 10.82
C LYS A 590 6.86 26.97 11.36
N PRO A 591 6.64 26.71 12.66
CA PRO A 591 6.92 25.40 13.26
C PRO A 591 6.04 24.28 12.70
N GLU A 592 4.80 24.58 12.24
CA GLU A 592 3.89 23.57 11.66
C GLU A 592 4.40 23.04 10.31
N ASP A 593 5.02 23.91 9.51
CA ASP A 593 5.64 23.52 8.24
C ASP A 593 6.87 22.64 8.48
N PHE A 594 7.66 22.96 9.53
CA PHE A 594 8.76 22.12 9.97
C PHE A 594 8.26 20.74 10.44
N ASP A 595 7.20 20.71 11.24
CA ASP A 595 6.59 19.45 11.70
C ASP A 595 6.13 18.59 10.53
N THR A 596 5.55 19.21 9.50
CA THR A 596 5.13 18.50 8.30
C THR A 596 6.31 17.93 7.52
N LEU A 597 7.40 18.68 7.43
CA LEU A 597 8.62 18.28 6.75
C LEU A 597 9.26 17.06 7.43
N VAL A 598 9.43 17.09 8.76
CA VAL A 598 10.10 16.02 9.51
C VAL A 598 9.22 14.78 9.76
N THR A 599 7.91 14.85 9.61
CA THR A 599 7.05 13.67 9.74
C THR A 599 6.89 12.91 8.44
N ASN A 600 7.12 13.55 7.28
CA ASN A 600 6.88 12.94 5.97
C ASN A 600 8.15 12.46 5.25
N ASN A 601 9.33 12.89 5.70
CA ASN A 601 10.59 12.59 5.00
C ASN A 601 11.51 11.72 5.87
N HIS A 602 12.26 10.84 5.22
CA HIS A 602 13.27 10.01 5.88
C HIS A 602 14.54 10.81 6.22
N LEU A 603 14.98 11.66 5.32
CA LEU A 603 16.11 12.58 5.49
C LEU A 603 15.68 13.99 5.10
N VAL A 604 15.96 14.96 5.97
CA VAL A 604 15.76 16.39 5.71
C VAL A 604 17.08 17.11 5.86
N ILE A 605 17.46 17.87 4.83
CA ILE A 605 18.63 18.75 4.87
C ILE A 605 18.13 20.19 4.85
N LEU A 606 18.37 20.91 5.95
CA LEU A 606 18.00 22.32 6.09
C LEU A 606 19.19 23.21 5.78
N ASP A 607 18.98 24.15 4.85
CA ASP A 607 20.02 25.10 4.45
C ASP A 607 19.94 26.42 5.18
N ASN A 608 21.10 26.99 5.49
CA ASN A 608 21.28 28.31 6.16
C ASN A 608 20.47 28.43 7.47
N VAL A 609 20.75 27.57 8.43
CA VAL A 609 20.09 27.54 9.73
C VAL A 609 20.82 28.53 10.71
N ASP A 610 20.93 29.78 10.28
CA ASP A 610 21.65 30.81 11.05
C ASP A 610 20.74 31.73 11.89
N THR A 611 19.41 31.48 11.86
CA THR A 611 18.45 32.36 12.50
C THR A 611 18.06 31.87 13.89
N GLY A 612 18.11 32.79 14.85
CA GLY A 612 17.67 32.57 16.24
C GLY A 612 16.15 32.46 16.39
N LYS A 613 15.46 31.60 15.58
CA LYS A 613 14.04 31.35 15.76
C LYS A 613 13.80 30.68 17.11
N SER A 614 12.95 31.27 17.94
CA SER A 614 12.68 30.79 19.30
C SER A 614 12.22 29.35 19.41
N TRP A 615 11.49 28.84 18.40
CA TRP A 615 10.95 27.48 18.34
C TRP A 615 11.96 26.44 17.84
N LEU A 616 13.02 26.83 17.16
CA LEU A 616 13.89 25.91 16.41
C LEU A 616 14.60 24.92 17.34
N ASN A 617 15.21 25.40 18.41
CA ASN A 617 15.93 24.54 19.37
C ASN A 617 15.00 23.50 20.02
N ASP A 618 13.73 23.85 20.34
CA ASP A 618 12.75 22.91 20.86
C ASP A 618 12.41 21.81 19.83
N LYS A 619 12.24 22.19 18.57
CA LYS A 619 11.92 21.25 17.49
C LYS A 619 13.11 20.34 17.15
N LEU A 620 14.33 20.89 17.11
CA LEU A 620 15.53 20.07 16.89
C LEU A 620 15.73 19.05 18.01
N ALA A 621 15.55 19.47 19.28
CA ALA A 621 15.61 18.57 20.41
C ALA A 621 14.54 17.46 20.33
N SER A 622 13.32 17.80 19.93
CA SER A 622 12.22 16.83 19.76
C SER A 622 12.53 15.80 18.68
N VAL A 623 13.03 16.23 17.52
CA VAL A 623 13.43 15.32 16.43
C VAL A 623 14.61 14.44 16.85
N ALA A 624 15.65 15.02 17.47
CA ALA A 624 16.83 14.30 17.93
C ALA A 624 16.49 13.24 19.01
N THR A 625 15.38 13.39 19.72
CA THR A 625 14.90 12.45 20.74
C THR A 625 13.79 11.53 20.25
N GLY A 626 13.41 11.61 18.97
CA GLY A 626 12.36 10.77 18.40
C GLY A 626 10.97 10.99 19.01
N GLN A 627 10.72 12.17 19.59
CA GLN A 627 9.42 12.50 20.20
C GLN A 627 8.35 12.60 19.13
N ASN A 628 7.16 12.09 19.44
CA ASN A 628 6.01 12.25 18.58
C ASN A 628 5.59 13.73 18.48
N ILE A 629 5.29 14.16 17.27
CA ILE A 629 4.72 15.47 17.01
C ILE A 629 3.21 15.35 17.04
N GLY A 630 2.57 16.05 17.99
CA GLY A 630 1.12 16.17 18.07
C GLY A 630 0.61 17.20 17.05
N LYS A 631 -0.34 16.81 16.21
CA LYS A 631 -1.09 17.70 15.34
C LYS A 631 -2.58 17.56 15.64
N ARG A 632 -3.28 18.71 15.70
CA ARG A 632 -4.73 18.69 15.79
C ARG A 632 -5.31 18.15 14.49
N LYS A 633 -6.21 17.17 14.57
CA LYS A 633 -6.93 16.65 13.42
C LYS A 633 -7.88 17.74 12.92
N LEU A 634 -7.77 18.07 11.62
CA LEU A 634 -8.66 19.09 11.01
C LEU A 634 -10.11 18.65 11.13
N TYR A 635 -10.99 19.61 11.40
CA TYR A 635 -12.44 19.43 11.54
C TYR A 635 -12.90 18.58 12.74
N THR A 636 -12.04 18.44 13.76
CA THR A 636 -12.41 17.80 15.05
C THR A 636 -12.11 18.74 16.21
N ASP A 637 -12.94 18.70 17.28
CA ASP A 637 -12.76 19.61 18.40
C ASP A 637 -11.61 19.23 19.33
N ASN A 638 -11.36 17.92 19.55
CA ASN A 638 -10.40 17.44 20.55
C ASN A 638 -9.54 16.24 20.11
N GLU A 639 -9.47 15.91 18.80
CA GLU A 639 -8.63 14.80 18.35
C GLU A 639 -7.23 15.27 17.97
N GLU A 640 -6.21 14.60 18.52
CA GLU A 640 -4.80 14.79 18.23
C GLU A 640 -4.25 13.59 17.47
N ILE A 641 -3.57 13.87 16.35
CA ILE A 641 -2.79 12.87 15.62
C ILE A 641 -1.36 12.94 16.14
N LYS A 642 -0.82 11.82 16.63
CA LYS A 642 0.57 11.70 17.08
C LYS A 642 1.41 11.08 15.95
N LEU A 643 2.26 11.90 15.35
CA LEU A 643 3.14 11.50 14.26
C LEU A 643 4.54 11.21 14.80
N PRO A 644 5.09 10.01 14.63
CA PRO A 644 6.46 9.70 15.04
C PRO A 644 7.45 10.46 14.17
N THR A 645 8.50 11.01 14.78
CA THR A 645 9.62 11.64 14.07
C THR A 645 10.68 10.59 13.77
N LYS A 646 10.59 9.99 12.59
CA LYS A 646 11.56 8.98 12.11
C LYS A 646 12.69 9.59 11.27
N THR A 647 12.63 10.88 11.02
CA THR A 647 13.50 11.64 10.13
C THR A 647 14.92 11.80 10.67
N TYR A 648 15.90 11.69 9.80
CA TYR A 648 17.27 12.17 10.03
C TYR A 648 17.39 13.62 9.59
N LEU A 649 18.09 14.42 10.38
CA LEU A 649 18.33 15.84 10.08
C LEU A 649 19.80 16.11 9.82
N ALA A 650 20.07 16.81 8.71
CA ALA A 650 21.35 17.47 8.47
C ALA A 650 21.10 18.97 8.25
N LEU A 651 22.01 19.79 8.71
CA LEU A 651 21.88 21.26 8.72
C LEU A 651 23.12 21.88 8.10
N THR A 652 22.95 23.01 7.41
CA THR A 652 24.09 23.92 7.11
C THR A 652 23.97 25.21 7.89
N SER A 653 25.07 25.70 8.39
CA SER A 653 25.12 26.95 9.12
C SER A 653 26.44 27.69 8.89
N ARG A 654 26.47 29.03 9.03
CA ARG A 654 27.68 29.80 9.08
C ARG A 654 28.16 29.94 10.52
N THR A 655 27.23 30.33 11.38
CA THR A 655 27.45 30.53 12.82
C THR A 655 26.28 29.83 13.52
N PRO A 656 26.47 28.60 13.97
CA PRO A 656 25.38 27.84 14.57
C PRO A 656 25.00 28.42 15.93
N GLN A 657 23.78 28.87 16.06
CA GLN A 657 23.22 29.41 17.31
C GLN A 657 22.50 28.39 18.16
N PHE A 658 23.10 27.23 18.38
CA PHE A 658 22.51 26.15 19.18
C PHE A 658 22.93 26.28 20.65
N THR A 659 22.45 27.32 21.29
CA THR A 659 22.82 27.69 22.68
C THR A 659 22.23 26.80 23.78
N ARG A 660 21.41 25.80 23.41
CA ARG A 660 20.83 24.88 24.41
C ARG A 660 21.66 23.60 24.51
N ASP A 661 22.08 23.29 25.72
CA ASP A 661 22.90 22.10 26.03
C ASP A 661 22.26 20.79 25.54
N ASP A 662 20.91 20.69 25.56
CA ASP A 662 20.18 19.49 25.12
C ASP A 662 20.19 19.29 23.60
N VAL A 663 20.44 20.33 22.81
CA VAL A 663 20.66 20.25 21.36
C VAL A 663 22.15 20.06 21.08
N ALA A 664 23.01 20.89 21.69
CA ALA A 664 24.48 20.85 21.50
C ALA A 664 25.06 19.44 21.76
N ASP A 665 24.63 18.76 22.83
CA ASP A 665 25.05 17.38 23.16
C ASP A 665 24.64 16.31 22.12
N ARG A 666 23.86 16.67 21.12
CA ARG A 666 23.37 15.77 20.05
C ARG A 666 23.85 16.16 18.66
N LEU A 667 24.70 17.19 18.58
CA LEU A 667 25.26 17.66 17.31
C LEU A 667 26.56 16.94 16.99
N ILE A 668 26.79 16.69 15.71
CA ILE A 668 28.11 16.47 15.14
C ILE A 668 28.37 17.65 14.19
N GLY A 669 29.18 18.60 14.63
CA GLY A 669 29.60 19.76 13.83
C GLY A 669 30.80 19.41 12.97
N ILE A 670 30.67 19.62 11.65
CA ILE A 670 31.77 19.42 10.69
C ILE A 670 32.19 20.79 10.17
N PRO A 671 33.39 21.24 10.50
CA PRO A 671 33.89 22.52 10.02
C PRO A 671 34.35 22.43 8.56
N PHE A 672 33.93 23.37 7.72
CA PHE A 672 34.29 23.46 6.31
C PHE A 672 35.09 24.74 6.04
N LYS A 673 36.25 24.62 5.39
CA LYS A 673 37.00 25.72 4.83
C LYS A 673 36.38 26.26 3.55
N ARG A 674 36.63 27.53 3.25
CA ARG A 674 36.31 28.09 1.96
C ARG A 674 37.06 27.39 0.84
N ILE A 675 36.36 27.03 -0.25
CA ILE A 675 36.94 26.38 -1.42
C ILE A 675 37.69 27.43 -2.23
N SER A 676 38.92 27.10 -2.66
CA SER A 676 39.75 27.94 -3.53
C SER A 676 39.37 27.80 -5.01
N GLU A 677 38.99 26.59 -5.44
CA GLU A 677 38.63 26.27 -6.81
C GLU A 677 37.26 25.64 -6.85
N PHE A 678 36.34 26.16 -7.66
CA PHE A 678 34.97 25.68 -7.75
C PHE A 678 34.80 24.77 -8.96
N VAL A 679 34.27 23.56 -8.74
CA VAL A 679 33.79 22.69 -9.79
C VAL A 679 32.28 22.98 -10.04
N PRO A 680 31.81 23.01 -11.29
CA PRO A 680 30.39 23.19 -11.58
C PRO A 680 29.52 22.12 -10.88
N GLU A 681 28.56 22.55 -10.11
CA GLU A 681 27.70 21.62 -9.33
C GLU A 681 26.95 20.64 -10.23
N GLY A 682 26.55 21.07 -11.43
CA GLY A 682 25.89 20.22 -12.43
C GLY A 682 26.73 19.03 -12.88
N GLU A 683 28.06 19.19 -12.99
CA GLU A 683 28.98 18.12 -13.35
C GLU A 683 29.08 17.08 -12.21
N LEU A 684 29.21 17.54 -10.98
CA LEU A 684 29.27 16.70 -9.79
C LEU A 684 27.99 15.89 -9.61
N ILE A 685 26.83 16.53 -9.80
CA ILE A 685 25.54 15.87 -9.70
C ILE A 685 25.36 14.86 -10.82
N LYS A 686 25.75 15.21 -12.05
CA LYS A 686 25.67 14.31 -13.20
C LYS A 686 26.51 13.05 -12.98
N ASP A 687 27.74 13.20 -12.52
CA ASP A 687 28.65 12.09 -12.24
C ASP A 687 28.04 11.13 -11.18
N ILE A 688 27.44 11.67 -10.14
CA ILE A 688 26.71 10.87 -9.12
C ILE A 688 25.53 10.11 -9.73
N LEU A 689 24.71 10.80 -10.55
CA LEU A 689 23.54 10.18 -11.16
C LEU A 689 23.90 9.08 -12.16
N ASP A 690 24.97 9.30 -12.94
CA ASP A 690 25.49 8.34 -13.91
C ASP A 690 26.03 7.05 -13.22
N HIS A 691 26.46 7.13 -11.96
CA HIS A 691 26.99 6.02 -11.16
C HIS A 691 26.11 5.67 -9.93
N ARG A 692 24.86 6.12 -9.89
CA ARG A 692 24.00 5.94 -8.72
C ARG A 692 23.70 4.48 -8.45
N ASP A 693 23.60 3.65 -9.48
CA ASP A 693 23.37 2.21 -9.36
C ASP A 693 24.55 1.54 -8.62
N GLU A 694 25.78 1.88 -8.95
CA GLU A 694 26.97 1.36 -8.29
C GLU A 694 27.11 1.88 -6.86
N ILE A 695 26.86 3.18 -6.63
CA ILE A 695 26.97 3.79 -5.30
C ILE A 695 25.95 3.16 -4.34
N MET A 696 24.70 3.00 -4.77
CA MET A 696 23.65 2.38 -3.97
C MET A 696 23.92 0.90 -3.73
N SER A 697 24.37 0.19 -4.76
CA SER A 697 24.76 -1.23 -4.63
C SER A 697 25.93 -1.38 -3.66
N TYR A 698 26.98 -0.57 -3.77
CA TYR A 698 28.08 -0.53 -2.80
C TYR A 698 27.54 -0.30 -1.38
N THR A 699 26.65 0.66 -1.21
CA THR A 699 26.02 0.94 0.10
C THR A 699 25.31 -0.29 0.65
N MET A 700 24.58 -1.04 -0.18
CA MET A 700 23.87 -2.26 0.25
C MET A 700 24.86 -3.36 0.69
N TYR A 701 25.97 -3.55 0.01
CA TYR A 701 27.02 -4.48 0.44
C TYR A 701 27.70 -4.03 1.75
N GLU A 702 27.89 -2.72 1.95
CA GLU A 702 28.36 -2.19 3.23
C GLU A 702 27.35 -2.41 4.36
N LEU A 703 26.05 -2.22 4.11
CA LEU A 703 24.97 -2.55 5.06
C LEU A 703 24.96 -4.04 5.42
N GLN A 704 25.26 -4.91 4.46
CA GLN A 704 25.42 -6.35 4.75
C GLN A 704 26.58 -6.60 5.73
N LYS A 705 27.70 -5.88 5.60
CA LYS A 705 28.80 -5.95 6.58
C LYS A 705 28.36 -5.45 7.96
N VAL A 706 27.55 -4.41 8.02
CA VAL A 706 26.95 -3.93 9.27
C VAL A 706 26.06 -4.98 9.93
N LEU A 707 25.22 -5.70 9.15
CA LEU A 707 24.38 -6.79 9.69
C LEU A 707 25.25 -7.93 10.25
N LYS A 708 26.33 -8.30 9.56
CA LYS A 708 27.32 -9.28 10.08
C LYS A 708 27.95 -8.79 11.39
N ALA A 709 28.27 -7.49 11.46
CA ALA A 709 28.76 -6.87 12.68
C ALA A 709 27.75 -6.97 13.83
N PHE A 710 26.49 -6.79 13.54
CA PHE A 710 25.42 -6.89 14.54
C PHE A 710 25.24 -8.33 15.03
N GLU A 711 25.34 -9.29 14.17
CA GLU A 711 25.27 -10.69 14.57
C GLU A 711 26.45 -11.09 15.46
N ALA A 712 27.66 -10.77 15.04
CA ALA A 712 28.88 -11.09 15.77
C ALA A 712 28.99 -10.37 17.14
N THR A 713 28.37 -9.20 17.29
CA THR A 713 28.42 -8.38 18.52
C THR A 713 27.11 -8.42 19.32
N LYS A 714 26.22 -9.39 19.06
CA LYS A 714 24.86 -9.44 19.64
C LYS A 714 24.89 -9.44 21.18
N GLU A 715 25.79 -10.21 21.77
CA GLU A 715 25.90 -10.37 23.22
C GLU A 715 26.81 -9.32 23.90
N GLN A 716 27.42 -8.42 23.12
CA GLN A 716 28.36 -7.45 23.67
C GLN A 716 27.63 -6.19 24.21
N ALA A 717 28.08 -5.70 25.34
CA ALA A 717 27.63 -4.45 25.94
C ALA A 717 28.59 -3.29 25.59
N TYR A 718 28.04 -2.22 25.05
CA TYR A 718 28.76 -1.01 24.71
C TYR A 718 28.27 0.15 25.58
N LYS A 719 29.21 0.88 26.19
CA LYS A 719 28.94 2.10 26.93
C LYS A 719 29.44 3.31 26.14
N SER A 720 28.74 4.41 26.21
CA SER A 720 29.15 5.66 25.57
C SER A 720 28.99 6.81 26.54
N ILE A 721 29.90 7.79 26.40
CA ILE A 721 29.79 9.10 27.05
C ILE A 721 28.95 10.07 26.22
N LEU A 722 28.75 9.78 24.92
CA LEU A 722 27.95 10.59 24.04
C LEU A 722 26.46 10.46 24.43
N ARG A 723 25.72 11.57 24.49
CA ARG A 723 24.30 11.58 24.83
C ARG A 723 23.43 10.85 23.80
N SER A 724 23.82 10.88 22.52
CA SER A 724 23.27 10.03 21.45
C SER A 724 23.90 8.63 21.51
N ALA A 725 23.59 7.89 22.59
CA ALA A 725 24.21 6.61 22.89
C ALA A 725 23.92 5.52 21.84
N ASP A 726 22.74 5.59 21.17
CA ASP A 726 22.38 4.66 20.12
C ASP A 726 23.30 4.78 18.91
N PHE A 727 23.61 6.01 18.48
CA PHE A 727 24.58 6.27 17.43
C PHE A 727 25.99 5.79 17.81
N ALA A 728 26.42 6.11 19.03
CA ALA A 728 27.74 5.67 19.50
C ALA A 728 27.85 4.15 19.57
N LYS A 729 26.83 3.45 20.07
CA LYS A 729 26.75 1.99 20.10
C LYS A 729 26.79 1.41 18.68
N PHE A 730 26.06 2.02 17.72
CA PHE A 730 26.07 1.62 16.32
C PHE A 730 27.48 1.66 15.72
N GLY A 731 28.18 2.80 15.84
CA GLY A 731 29.53 2.96 15.33
C GLY A 731 30.56 2.05 16.03
N LEU A 732 30.45 1.87 17.34
CA LEU A 732 31.30 0.95 18.10
C LEU A 732 31.16 -0.50 17.64
N ARG A 733 29.94 -0.97 17.36
CA ARG A 733 29.68 -2.33 16.85
C ARG A 733 30.35 -2.56 15.49
N ILE A 734 30.26 -1.61 14.60
CA ILE A 734 30.87 -1.68 13.27
C ILE A 734 32.40 -1.63 13.39
N SER A 735 32.93 -0.75 14.24
CA SER A 735 34.37 -0.59 14.43
C SER A 735 35.03 -1.76 15.16
N ASP A 736 34.29 -2.46 16.03
CA ASP A 736 34.79 -3.58 16.81
C ASP A 736 35.23 -4.74 15.89
N ILE A 737 34.41 -5.08 14.89
CA ILE A 737 34.75 -6.16 13.94
C ILE A 737 35.92 -5.81 13.05
N SER A 738 36.10 -4.52 12.70
CA SER A 738 37.26 -4.08 11.92
C SER A 738 38.53 -3.88 12.77
N GLY A 739 38.47 -4.18 14.08
CA GLY A 739 39.58 -3.98 15.01
C GLY A 739 39.88 -2.52 15.35
N LYS A 740 39.00 -1.60 14.98
CA LYS A 740 39.13 -0.15 15.14
C LYS A 740 38.30 0.44 16.29
N LYS A 741 37.84 -0.38 17.23
CA LYS A 741 36.99 0.05 18.34
C LYS A 741 37.62 1.16 19.17
N ALA A 742 38.89 0.98 19.60
CA ALA A 742 39.61 1.97 20.40
C ALA A 742 39.83 3.30 19.67
N GLU A 743 40.01 3.26 18.34
CA GLU A 743 40.09 4.44 17.48
C GLU A 743 38.75 5.17 17.47
N PHE A 744 37.65 4.44 17.27
CA PHE A 744 36.31 5.06 17.26
C PHE A 744 35.89 5.59 18.63
N GLU A 745 36.25 4.91 19.75
CA GLU A 745 36.08 5.42 21.10
C GLU A 745 36.84 6.74 21.31
N SER A 746 38.07 6.86 20.79
CA SER A 746 38.82 8.11 20.82
C SER A 746 38.10 9.21 20.03
N ILE A 747 37.55 8.91 18.85
CA ILE A 747 36.76 9.85 18.05
C ILE A 747 35.54 10.35 18.83
N LEU A 748 34.79 9.45 19.49
CA LEU A 748 33.62 9.80 20.28
C LEU A 748 33.98 10.71 21.47
N ASN A 749 35.14 10.47 22.12
CA ASN A 749 35.62 11.32 23.20
C ASN A 749 35.92 12.75 22.69
N LYS A 750 36.61 12.86 21.55
CA LYS A 750 36.88 14.16 20.91
C LYS A 750 35.58 14.90 20.50
N VAL A 751 34.58 14.15 20.00
CA VAL A 751 33.25 14.69 19.68
C VAL A 751 32.61 15.27 20.94
N CYS A 752 32.67 14.58 22.08
CA CYS A 752 32.12 15.08 23.34
C CYS A 752 32.83 16.36 23.81
N GLU A 753 34.15 16.44 23.61
CA GLU A 753 34.92 17.66 23.91
C GLU A 753 34.50 18.80 22.99
N ALA A 754 34.41 18.55 21.67
CA ALA A 754 33.96 19.54 20.71
C ALA A 754 32.50 20.02 21.01
N GLN A 755 31.58 19.14 21.41
CA GLN A 755 30.21 19.49 21.80
C GLN A 755 30.22 20.44 23.01
N LYS A 756 31.08 20.22 24.00
CA LYS A 756 31.22 21.12 25.17
C LYS A 756 31.77 22.48 24.75
N ALA A 757 32.81 22.49 23.91
CA ALA A 757 33.37 23.73 23.39
C ALA A 757 32.32 24.53 22.59
N PHE A 758 31.57 23.86 21.72
CA PHE A 758 30.52 24.45 20.90
C PHE A 758 29.38 25.10 21.70
N ALA A 759 29.04 24.53 22.87
CA ALA A 759 28.03 25.10 23.77
C ALA A 759 28.53 26.33 24.53
N VAL A 760 29.86 26.58 24.55
CA VAL A 760 30.53 27.58 25.36
C VAL A 760 31.02 28.75 24.54
N GLU A 761 31.55 28.53 23.34
CA GLU A 761 32.22 29.57 22.51
C GLU A 761 31.33 30.77 22.13
N GLU A 762 30.01 30.57 22.05
CA GLU A 762 29.07 31.62 21.66
C GLU A 762 28.23 32.21 22.82
N ASP A 763 28.51 31.86 24.07
CA ASP A 763 27.77 32.45 25.16
C ASP A 763 28.36 33.82 25.49
N SER A 764 27.62 34.87 25.14
CA SER A 764 27.96 36.25 25.49
C SER A 764 28.37 36.45 26.97
N LEU A 765 27.90 35.56 27.84
CA LEU A 765 28.30 35.51 29.26
C LEU A 765 29.75 35.02 29.42
N VAL A 766 30.17 34.00 28.70
CA VAL A 766 31.51 33.43 28.79
C VAL A 766 32.53 34.47 28.31
N TYR A 767 32.23 35.13 27.18
CA TYR A 767 33.06 36.21 26.66
C TYR A 767 33.17 37.38 27.65
N ALA A 768 32.05 37.81 28.24
CA ALA A 768 32.06 38.83 29.28
C ALA A 768 32.84 38.41 30.54
N LEU A 769 32.74 37.12 30.93
CA LEU A 769 33.50 36.56 32.06
C LEU A 769 35.01 36.49 31.79
N LYS A 770 35.46 36.15 30.55
CA LYS A 770 36.87 36.16 30.16
C LYS A 770 37.43 37.57 30.22
N ILE A 771 36.75 38.54 29.64
CA ILE A 771 37.14 39.97 29.74
C ILE A 771 37.22 40.43 31.18
N PHE A 772 36.22 40.12 31.97
CA PHE A 772 36.17 40.46 33.38
C PHE A 772 37.36 39.87 34.17
N ALA A 773 37.59 38.57 33.97
CA ALA A 773 38.68 37.85 34.63
C ALA A 773 40.05 38.38 34.23
N LYS A 774 40.24 38.76 32.96
CA LYS A 774 41.50 39.37 32.45
C LYS A 774 41.75 40.78 33.02
N LYS A 775 40.68 41.58 33.18
CA LYS A 775 40.75 42.95 33.74
C LYS A 775 40.99 42.97 35.22
N GLN A 776 40.76 41.89 35.95
CA GLN A 776 41.01 41.84 37.40
C GLN A 776 42.50 41.82 37.75
N ILE A 777 42.94 42.70 38.65
CA ILE A 777 44.29 42.70 39.19
C ILE A 777 44.54 41.46 40.06
N LYS A 778 43.54 41.11 40.89
CA LYS A 778 43.52 39.86 41.69
C LYS A 778 42.12 39.34 41.83
N PRO A 779 41.87 38.03 41.58
CA PRO A 779 40.56 37.44 41.76
C PRO A 779 40.10 37.56 43.22
N HIS A 780 38.91 38.13 43.45
CA HIS A 780 38.34 38.33 44.79
C HIS A 780 36.88 37.82 44.84
N LYS A 781 36.37 37.62 46.01
CA LYS A 781 34.95 37.22 46.22
C LYS A 781 34.05 38.44 46.04
N MET A 782 32.95 38.26 45.32
CA MET A 782 31.94 39.27 45.09
C MET A 782 30.53 38.70 45.16
N SER A 783 29.54 39.48 45.50
CA SER A 783 28.16 39.09 45.47
C SER A 783 27.64 38.86 44.03
N GLY A 784 26.53 38.14 43.85
CA GLY A 784 25.92 38.00 42.54
C GLY A 784 25.47 39.36 41.94
N PHE A 785 25.11 40.29 42.77
CA PHE A 785 24.77 41.66 42.33
C PHE A 785 25.98 42.44 41.80
N GLU A 786 27.09 42.38 42.52
CA GLU A 786 28.37 43.03 42.10
C GLU A 786 28.88 42.40 40.83
N LEU A 787 28.82 41.04 40.70
CA LEU A 787 29.24 40.38 39.50
C LEU A 787 28.35 40.81 38.30
N HIS A 788 27.04 40.87 38.47
CA HIS A 788 26.13 41.31 37.42
C HIS A 788 26.39 42.77 37.01
N LYS A 789 26.60 43.64 37.99
CA LYS A 789 26.91 45.05 37.72
C LYS A 789 28.22 45.21 36.93
N ASN A 790 29.26 44.47 37.31
CA ASN A 790 30.57 44.53 36.65
C ASN A 790 30.51 43.97 35.22
N LEU A 791 29.78 42.88 35.02
CA LEU A 791 29.61 42.32 33.68
C LEU A 791 28.75 43.20 32.78
N LEU A 792 27.72 43.86 33.31
CA LEU A 792 26.95 44.87 32.57
C LEU A 792 27.78 46.08 32.21
N GLN A 793 28.69 46.49 33.10
CA GLN A 793 29.63 47.63 32.82
C GLN A 793 30.55 47.25 31.66
N ILE A 794 31.12 46.05 31.64
CA ILE A 794 31.93 45.53 30.52
C ILE A 794 31.13 45.48 29.23
N ALA A 795 29.90 44.96 29.29
CA ALA A 795 29.03 44.81 28.12
C ALA A 795 28.56 46.17 27.53
N ASN A 796 28.74 47.26 28.29
CA ASN A 796 28.43 48.64 27.87
C ASN A 796 29.69 49.47 27.48
N GLU A 797 30.89 48.92 27.66
CA GLU A 797 32.11 49.60 27.23
C GLU A 797 32.19 49.64 25.71
N ASP A 798 32.50 50.77 25.12
CA ASP A 798 32.54 50.95 23.63
C ASP A 798 33.51 50.01 22.95
N ASN A 799 34.51 49.50 23.66
CA ASN A 799 35.50 48.58 23.13
C ASN A 799 35.01 47.13 23.06
N PHE A 800 33.95 46.78 23.81
CA PHE A 800 33.51 45.39 23.87
C PHE A 800 32.09 45.20 23.35
N ASP A 801 31.21 46.21 23.44
CA ASP A 801 29.82 46.28 23.01
C ASP A 801 29.10 44.89 22.81
N ILE A 802 28.68 44.31 23.93
CA ILE A 802 28.04 42.98 23.94
C ILE A 802 26.51 43.16 24.08
N PRO A 803 25.78 43.52 22.98
CA PRO A 803 24.35 43.81 23.06
C PRO A 803 23.53 42.58 23.43
N GLU A 804 23.95 41.38 23.02
CA GLU A 804 23.29 40.13 23.35
C GLU A 804 23.32 39.79 24.84
N PHE A 805 24.44 40.15 25.55
CA PHE A 805 24.56 40.01 26.97
C PHE A 805 23.53 40.91 27.67
N ARG A 806 23.39 42.14 27.25
CA ARG A 806 22.44 43.14 27.82
C ARG A 806 20.98 42.65 27.62
N ALA A 807 20.67 42.12 26.44
CA ALA A 807 19.33 41.61 26.12
C ALA A 807 18.95 40.39 26.96
N LYS A 808 19.91 39.47 27.16
CA LYS A 808 19.70 38.16 27.77
C LYS A 808 19.78 38.15 29.28
N TYR A 809 20.72 38.94 29.90
CA TYR A 809 21.00 38.96 31.32
C TYR A 809 20.54 40.22 32.03
N LYS A 810 19.26 40.59 31.89
CA LYS A 810 18.65 41.78 32.49
C LYS A 810 18.56 41.75 34.01
N SER A 811 18.75 40.60 34.66
CA SER A 811 18.61 40.47 36.12
C SER A 811 19.71 39.58 36.71
N VAL A 812 20.05 39.84 37.97
CA VAL A 812 20.97 38.99 38.75
C VAL A 812 20.52 37.53 38.76
N LYS A 813 19.21 37.27 38.82
CA LYS A 813 18.65 35.93 38.85
C LYS A 813 18.87 35.18 37.55
N SER A 814 18.71 35.82 36.37
CA SER A 814 18.97 35.22 35.05
C SER A 814 20.46 34.89 34.91
N LEU A 815 21.35 35.83 35.30
CA LEU A 815 22.79 35.62 35.27
C LEU A 815 23.25 34.45 36.16
N THR A 816 22.88 34.47 37.43
CA THR A 816 23.33 33.45 38.38
C THR A 816 22.79 32.08 38.11
N ARG A 817 21.60 31.98 37.50
CA ARG A 817 21.03 30.71 37.00
C ARG A 817 21.86 30.16 35.85
N ARG A 818 22.24 31.01 34.91
CA ARG A 818 23.10 30.58 33.78
C ARG A 818 24.47 30.16 34.23
N ILE A 819 25.12 30.95 35.12
CA ILE A 819 26.42 30.60 35.73
C ILE A 819 26.37 29.22 36.40
N ALA A 820 25.28 28.90 37.12
CA ALA A 820 25.15 27.60 37.77
C ALA A 820 25.13 26.43 36.76
N ASN A 821 24.58 26.69 35.60
CA ASN A 821 24.48 25.69 34.52
C ASN A 821 25.79 25.52 33.76
N ILE A 822 26.51 26.58 33.46
CA ILE A 822 27.68 26.54 32.57
C ILE A 822 29.03 26.36 33.29
N LYS A 823 29.12 26.64 34.62
CA LYS A 823 30.40 26.66 35.37
C LYS A 823 31.27 25.42 35.24
N GLY A 824 30.64 24.22 34.98
CA GLY A 824 31.36 23.00 34.76
C GLY A 824 31.98 22.89 33.37
N ASN A 825 31.28 23.47 32.38
CA ASN A 825 31.64 23.38 30.97
C ASN A 825 32.72 24.40 30.59
N ILE A 826 32.84 25.51 31.35
CA ILE A 826 33.79 26.60 31.08
C ILE A 826 35.04 26.57 31.98
N SER A 827 35.26 25.50 32.71
CA SER A 827 36.35 25.38 33.67
C SER A 827 37.75 25.45 33.08
N SER A 828 37.88 25.12 31.78
CA SER A 828 39.12 25.32 30.98
C SER A 828 39.43 26.79 30.72
N ASP A 829 38.38 27.60 30.53
CA ASP A 829 38.48 29.02 30.15
C ASP A 829 38.44 29.93 31.37
N VAL A 830 37.42 29.73 32.17
CA VAL A 830 37.16 30.52 33.39
C VAL A 830 36.71 29.62 34.51
N LYS A 831 37.49 29.63 35.61
CA LYS A 831 37.16 28.93 36.84
C LYS A 831 36.23 29.79 37.68
N ILE A 832 35.01 29.29 37.92
CA ILE A 832 34.03 29.94 38.79
C ILE A 832 33.90 29.21 40.09
N THR A 833 34.37 29.78 41.17
CA THR A 833 34.20 29.23 42.53
C THR A 833 33.02 29.92 43.22
N VAL A 834 32.04 29.09 43.63
CA VAL A 834 30.81 29.57 44.28
C VAL A 834 30.87 29.25 45.78
N TYR A 835 30.76 30.29 46.60
CA TYR A 835 30.71 30.17 48.07
C TYR A 835 29.27 30.37 48.54
N LYS A 836 28.82 29.49 49.45
CA LYS A 836 27.55 29.66 50.14
C LYS A 836 27.79 30.51 51.40
N GLU A 837 27.08 31.61 51.52
CA GLU A 837 27.13 32.51 52.70
C GLU A 837 25.86 32.41 53.53
N ARG A 838 25.86 33.09 54.69
CA ARG A 838 24.67 33.06 55.62
C ARG A 838 23.46 33.64 54.87
N ALA A 839 22.25 33.15 55.21
CA ALA A 839 20.99 33.55 54.62
C ALA A 839 20.79 33.18 53.12
N ASN A 840 21.36 32.04 52.61
CA ASN A 840 21.22 31.54 51.26
C ASN A 840 21.82 32.46 50.16
N GLN A 841 22.62 33.45 50.51
CA GLN A 841 23.37 34.26 49.57
C GLN A 841 24.55 33.47 49.00
N LYS A 842 24.87 33.73 47.72
CA LYS A 842 26.00 33.14 47.00
C LYS A 842 26.97 34.24 46.64
N SER A 843 28.24 34.00 46.90
CA SER A 843 29.33 34.84 46.35
C SER A 843 30.15 34.05 45.33
N TYR A 844 30.76 34.74 44.41
CA TYR A 844 31.44 34.23 43.26
C TYR A 844 32.89 34.74 43.22
N LYS A 845 33.81 33.84 42.88
CA LYS A 845 35.19 34.18 42.54
C LYS A 845 35.41 33.70 41.12
N ILE A 846 35.90 34.59 40.24
CA ILE A 846 36.14 34.35 38.85
C ILE A 846 37.64 34.39 38.59
N GLU A 847 38.21 33.37 37.99
CA GLU A 847 39.63 33.25 37.68
C GLU A 847 39.79 32.84 36.21
N LEU A 848 40.63 33.59 35.43
CA LEU A 848 40.94 33.23 34.06
C LEU A 848 41.91 32.05 34.04
N MET A 849 41.56 31.00 33.33
CA MET A 849 42.36 29.81 33.13
C MET A 849 43.00 29.79 31.74
N ASP A 850 42.35 30.39 30.74
CA ASP A 850 42.84 30.58 29.38
C ASP A 850 43.94 31.65 29.37
N LYS A 851 45.20 31.22 29.33
CA LYS A 851 46.36 32.10 29.37
C LYS A 851 46.57 32.87 28.07
N ASP A 852 46.09 32.31 26.96
CA ASP A 852 46.25 32.83 25.60
C ASP A 852 45.16 33.84 25.25
N PHE A 853 44.16 34.02 26.12
CA PHE A 853 43.11 35.00 25.87
C PHE A 853 43.64 36.43 25.93
N GLU A 854 43.56 37.16 24.83
CA GLU A 854 43.91 38.55 24.70
C GLU A 854 42.67 39.44 24.68
N LEU A 855 42.77 40.61 25.24
CA LEU A 855 41.70 41.61 25.15
C LEU A 855 41.66 42.11 23.71
N PRO A 856 40.45 42.27 23.11
CA PRO A 856 40.33 42.85 21.79
C PRO A 856 41.00 44.24 21.74
N PRO A 857 41.62 44.60 20.62
CA PRO A 857 42.31 45.90 20.48
C PRO A 857 41.33 47.02 20.74
N THR A 858 41.79 48.05 21.47
CA THR A 858 40.97 49.24 21.71
C THR A 858 40.77 50.00 20.40
N ASN A 859 39.54 50.52 20.16
CA ASN A 859 39.23 51.24 18.92
C ASN A 859 40.22 52.39 18.62
N TYR A 860 40.92 52.88 19.62
CA TYR A 860 42.02 53.88 19.46
C TYR A 860 43.23 53.33 18.70
N SER A 861 43.60 52.04 18.90
CA SER A 861 44.74 51.44 18.20
C SER A 861 44.47 51.13 16.74
N LEU A 862 43.18 50.92 16.37
CA LEU A 862 42.73 50.69 14.97
C LEU A 862 42.72 52.01 14.19
N PHE A 863 42.39 53.15 14.86
CA PHE A 863 42.51 54.51 14.29
C PHE A 863 43.97 54.93 14.06
N ASP A 864 44.87 54.68 15.03
CA ASP A 864 46.30 54.95 14.88
C ASP A 864 46.92 54.05 13.80
N SER A 865 46.63 52.79 13.74
CA SER A 865 47.11 51.88 12.67
C SER A 865 46.52 52.21 11.28
N ALA A 866 45.31 52.75 11.20
CA ALA A 866 44.73 53.26 9.96
C ALA A 866 45.34 54.62 9.53
N MET A 867 45.65 55.52 10.51
CA MET A 867 46.34 56.74 10.24
C MET A 867 47.77 56.50 9.82
N ASP A 868 48.50 55.58 10.45
CA ASP A 868 49.88 55.21 10.04
C ASP A 868 49.87 54.56 8.63
N LYS A 869 48.90 53.76 8.29
CA LYS A 869 48.74 53.24 6.93
C LYS A 869 48.36 54.30 5.91
N ALA A 870 47.51 55.27 6.29
CA ALA A 870 47.15 56.35 5.43
C ALA A 870 48.33 57.32 5.21
N GLN A 871 49.16 57.59 6.26
CA GLN A 871 50.37 58.39 6.13
C GLN A 871 51.48 57.76 5.31
N ASN A 872 51.60 56.41 5.39
CA ASN A 872 52.53 55.65 4.57
C ASN A 872 52.08 55.51 3.10
N MET A 873 50.79 55.57 2.79
CA MET A 873 50.29 55.65 1.42
C MET A 873 50.43 57.00 0.77
N THR A 874 50.45 58.08 1.53
CA THR A 874 50.67 59.46 1.00
C THR A 874 52.16 59.86 0.77
N SER A 875 53.12 59.05 1.28
CA SER A 875 54.56 59.26 1.07
C SER A 875 55.15 58.47 -0.13
N THR A 876 54.37 57.67 -0.82
CA THR A 876 54.90 56.91 -1.99
C THR A 876 54.41 57.40 -3.35
N ASP A 877 53.52 58.41 -3.40
CA ASP A 877 52.97 58.91 -4.69
C ASP A 877 53.53 60.30 -5.10
N ASN A 878 54.80 60.60 -4.76
CA ASN A 878 55.44 61.83 -5.27
C ASN A 878 56.86 61.57 -5.83
N LYS A 879 57.00 60.65 -6.76
CA LYS A 879 58.11 60.61 -7.69
C LYS A 879 57.74 59.97 -9.00
N GLY A 880 57.74 60.77 -10.00
CA GLY A 880 57.77 60.38 -11.41
C GLY A 880 56.42 60.62 -12.09
N GLY A 881 56.33 61.58 -12.90
CA GLY A 881 57.20 62.23 -13.85
C GLY A 881 56.48 62.38 -15.12
N LYS A 882 56.50 63.36 -15.70
CA LYS A 882 56.11 63.80 -17.05
C LYS A 882 56.38 62.79 -18.15
N ASP A 883 55.59 62.92 -19.16
CA ASP A 883 55.69 62.64 -20.59
C ASP A 883 55.00 61.31 -21.05
N GLU A 884 54.04 61.51 -21.75
CA GLU A 884 53.30 61.38 -23.01
C GLU A 884 51.86 60.91 -22.84
#